data_bf5b0c9de53193293277017f098cffca
#
_entry.id   bf5b0c9de53193293277017f098cffca
#
_cell.length_a   1.000
_cell.length_b   1.000
_cell.length_c   1.000
_cell.angle_alpha   90.00
_cell.angle_beta   90.00
_cell.angle_gamma   90.00
#
_symmetry.space_group_name_H-M   'P 1'
#
loop_
_entity.id
_entity.type
_entity.pdbx_description
1 polymer ?
#
loop_
_entity_poly.entity_id
_entity_poly.type
_entity_poly.pdbx_seq_one_letter_code
_entity_poly.pdbx_strand_id
1 'polypeptide(L)'
;MSWEVRTMRSGTSYFNKTLFAKHFARFWPIWGLYGLIWTVCLPLGILAGSRSGWMAADARVLPLNYLDTTGWVSAATLLAAVFGLLAAMAVFSYLYSARSVSLFHALPLRREGLFLTSYLAGLGFLILPNLAVFLLALAAEAACGAVVFSSLFTWLVVSSLLGLFFYSFAVFCAMFTGHILALPAFYVVLNGLAAGLAVLFGQMAHEFLFGFDGAAWLSGIATWLSPLVRLSFCRVVYPTTVDQYGNSVADSASAYFTGLGYVALYALVGVALAAAALAVYRRRQLETAGDVVSVSWVRPVFKYGVAFCAAVALGETLYSRFSALLPRGAWGLLLMLLLWGAAGYFVAEMLLRKKFWVFRGSWKGCVVLLCCLTAAMCLMEFDVTGFERRVPDPARVQSVSLDAGSTAPYDDANGQGLLLDGPEDIAAVTELHRAIVARKAAIEGAEADYTYEQLDSGLEVETSGQAWVQLRYTLTDGSVVTRSYRIPLTQEALDDPDTPAARLDALLNAPGQAEKAYFGAMAEGDYLISAVVTQPHYDEEGAYYYDEKPVGSAGLEELWSAVQADLADGSLGRRYLLENQARLENCYVNDLILTFRRAGQAARADGSDTYSVTVTLQTTGARTLAALEQYGFDLDSLLTQAQAQLKERQ
;
A
#
# COMPACT_ATOMS: atom_id res chain seq x y z
N MET A 1 -53.50 -6.69 -59.26
CA MET A 1 -52.41 -7.31 -58.43
C MET A 1 -51.74 -6.18 -57.66
N SER A 2 -52.33 -5.84 -56.51
CA SER A 2 -51.79 -4.77 -55.61
C SER A 2 -50.79 -5.39 -54.67
N TRP A 3 -49.53 -5.04 -54.81
CA TRP A 3 -48.52 -5.39 -53.89
C TRP A 3 -48.67 -4.45 -52.68
N GLU A 4 -49.18 -4.96 -51.55
CA GLU A 4 -49.12 -4.28 -50.28
C GLU A 4 -47.65 -4.23 -49.85
N VAL A 5 -47.08 -3.05 -49.95
CA VAL A 5 -45.80 -2.73 -49.28
C VAL A 5 -46.08 -2.70 -47.78
N ARG A 6 -45.86 -3.87 -47.12
CA ARG A 6 -45.78 -3.92 -45.67
C ARG A 6 -44.63 -3.01 -45.23
N THR A 7 -44.96 -1.79 -44.87
CA THR A 7 -44.04 -0.91 -44.14
C THR A 7 -43.60 -1.65 -42.89
N MET A 8 -42.39 -2.22 -42.91
CA MET A 8 -41.73 -2.70 -41.72
C MET A 8 -41.62 -1.54 -40.76
N ARG A 9 -42.52 -1.46 -39.77
CA ARG A 9 -42.31 -0.60 -38.60
C ARG A 9 -40.98 -1.01 -38.00
N SER A 10 -39.97 -0.14 -38.13
CA SER A 10 -38.68 -0.31 -37.46
C SER A 10 -38.97 -0.48 -36.00
N GLY A 11 -38.71 -1.68 -35.46
CA GLY A 11 -39.00 -2.03 -34.09
C GLY A 11 -38.31 -1.04 -33.16
N THR A 12 -39.09 -0.40 -32.30
CA THR A 12 -38.67 0.55 -31.27
C THR A 12 -37.89 -0.11 -30.13
N SER A 13 -37.49 -1.38 -30.32
CA SER A 13 -36.83 -2.17 -29.29
C SER A 13 -35.39 -1.69 -29.04
N TYR A 14 -35.08 -1.37 -27.79
CA TYR A 14 -33.72 -1.06 -27.31
C TYR A 14 -32.86 -2.32 -27.15
N PHE A 15 -33.38 -3.52 -27.30
CA PHE A 15 -32.68 -4.80 -27.19
C PHE A 15 -32.93 -5.68 -28.40
N ASN A 16 -31.85 -6.21 -28.99
CA ASN A 16 -31.91 -7.11 -30.13
C ASN A 16 -31.39 -8.51 -29.77
N LYS A 17 -32.32 -9.47 -29.59
CA LYS A 17 -31.99 -10.85 -29.17
C LYS A 17 -31.06 -11.55 -30.17
N THR A 18 -31.19 -11.31 -31.47
CA THR A 18 -30.37 -11.95 -32.51
C THR A 18 -28.91 -11.46 -32.42
N LEU A 19 -28.71 -10.15 -32.24
CA LEU A 19 -27.39 -9.57 -32.10
C LEU A 19 -26.72 -10.05 -30.79
N PHE A 20 -27.47 -10.09 -29.69
CA PHE A 20 -27.02 -10.64 -28.42
C PHE A 20 -26.50 -12.08 -28.55
N ALA A 21 -27.31 -12.97 -29.14
CA ALA A 21 -26.94 -14.36 -29.35
C ALA A 21 -25.72 -14.52 -30.26
N LYS A 22 -25.60 -13.67 -31.31
CA LYS A 22 -24.42 -13.64 -32.19
C LYS A 22 -23.14 -13.23 -31.46
N HIS A 23 -23.20 -12.27 -30.53
CA HIS A 23 -22.06 -11.92 -29.70
C HIS A 23 -21.62 -13.10 -28.83
N PHE A 24 -22.55 -13.79 -28.18
CA PHE A 24 -22.26 -14.97 -27.36
C PHE A 24 -21.61 -16.09 -28.18
N ALA A 25 -22.17 -16.41 -29.34
CA ALA A 25 -21.63 -17.45 -30.20
C ALA A 25 -20.24 -17.09 -30.79
N ARG A 26 -20.03 -15.82 -31.16
CA ARG A 26 -18.80 -15.37 -31.79
C ARG A 26 -17.64 -15.30 -30.81
N PHE A 27 -17.89 -14.83 -29.60
CA PHE A 27 -16.86 -14.55 -28.58
C PHE A 27 -16.83 -15.59 -27.45
N TRP A 28 -17.29 -16.81 -27.72
CA TRP A 28 -17.32 -17.90 -26.76
C TRP A 28 -15.95 -18.20 -26.12
N PRO A 29 -14.78 -18.02 -26.79
CA PRO A 29 -13.52 -18.30 -26.12
C PRO A 29 -13.25 -17.41 -24.91
N ILE A 30 -13.77 -16.17 -24.90
CA ILE A 30 -13.55 -15.22 -23.80
C ILE A 30 -14.33 -15.66 -22.55
N TRP A 31 -15.65 -15.81 -22.67
CA TRP A 31 -16.48 -16.20 -21.53
C TRP A 31 -16.30 -17.68 -21.16
N GLY A 32 -15.97 -18.53 -22.13
CA GLY A 32 -15.65 -19.93 -21.90
C GLY A 32 -14.35 -20.11 -21.12
N LEU A 33 -13.29 -19.40 -21.48
CA LEU A 33 -12.02 -19.42 -20.74
C LEU A 33 -12.18 -18.85 -19.32
N TYR A 34 -12.92 -17.75 -19.17
CA TYR A 34 -13.23 -17.17 -17.87
C TYR A 34 -13.98 -18.17 -16.97
N GLY A 35 -15.02 -18.79 -17.49
CA GLY A 35 -15.78 -19.81 -16.78
C GLY A 35 -14.96 -21.07 -16.48
N LEU A 36 -14.09 -21.48 -17.39
CA LEU A 36 -13.18 -22.61 -17.19
C LEU A 36 -12.21 -22.36 -16.05
N ILE A 37 -11.57 -21.19 -16.01
CA ILE A 37 -10.66 -20.81 -14.93
C ILE A 37 -11.37 -20.92 -13.58
N TRP A 38 -12.54 -20.29 -13.44
CA TRP A 38 -13.31 -20.36 -12.21
C TRP A 38 -13.81 -21.77 -11.88
N THR A 39 -14.14 -22.60 -12.88
CA THR A 39 -14.52 -24.00 -12.69
C THR A 39 -13.37 -24.82 -12.13
N VAL A 40 -12.14 -24.57 -12.59
CA VAL A 40 -10.94 -25.22 -12.04
C VAL A 40 -10.68 -24.74 -10.62
N CYS A 41 -10.77 -23.45 -10.38
CA CYS A 41 -10.48 -22.85 -9.07
C CYS A 41 -11.47 -23.28 -7.98
N LEU A 42 -12.77 -23.18 -8.23
CA LEU A 42 -13.79 -23.42 -7.21
C LEU A 42 -14.35 -24.86 -7.23
N PRO A 43 -15.22 -25.28 -8.19
CA PRO A 43 -15.82 -26.60 -8.12
C PRO A 43 -14.81 -27.75 -8.07
N LEU A 44 -13.78 -27.69 -8.92
CA LEU A 44 -12.74 -28.74 -8.91
C LEU A 44 -11.81 -28.62 -7.71
N GLY A 45 -11.53 -27.40 -7.21
CA GLY A 45 -10.79 -27.17 -5.97
C GLY A 45 -11.49 -27.79 -4.76
N ILE A 46 -12.82 -27.61 -4.64
CA ILE A 46 -13.65 -28.23 -3.59
C ILE A 46 -13.58 -29.76 -3.68
N LEU A 47 -13.78 -30.34 -4.87
CA LEU A 47 -13.73 -31.78 -5.08
C LEU A 47 -12.33 -32.38 -4.84
N ALA A 48 -11.26 -31.65 -5.15
CA ALA A 48 -9.90 -32.08 -4.90
C ALA A 48 -9.57 -32.04 -3.39
N GLY A 49 -9.96 -30.97 -2.71
CA GLY A 49 -9.79 -30.79 -1.28
C GLY A 49 -10.51 -31.87 -0.46
N SER A 50 -11.72 -32.25 -0.86
CA SER A 50 -12.49 -33.29 -0.14
C SER A 50 -11.79 -34.65 -0.06
N ARG A 51 -10.91 -34.94 -1.01
CA ARG A 51 -10.09 -36.17 -1.01
C ARG A 51 -8.93 -36.13 0.00
N SER A 52 -8.53 -34.93 0.42
CA SER A 52 -7.44 -34.71 1.40
C SER A 52 -7.93 -34.46 2.83
N GLY A 53 -9.19 -34.77 3.15
CA GLY A 53 -9.74 -34.65 4.50
C GLY A 53 -10.30 -33.26 4.83
N TRP A 54 -10.77 -32.52 3.83
CA TRP A 54 -11.40 -31.22 3.99
C TRP A 54 -12.56 -31.23 4.99
N MET A 55 -12.55 -30.24 5.88
CA MET A 55 -13.65 -29.95 6.82
C MET A 55 -14.50 -28.76 6.32
N ALA A 56 -15.64 -28.51 6.98
CA ALA A 56 -16.52 -27.40 6.65
C ALA A 56 -15.83 -26.01 6.71
N ALA A 57 -14.80 -25.88 7.56
CA ALA A 57 -13.97 -24.68 7.65
C ALA A 57 -13.23 -24.38 6.34
N ASP A 58 -12.66 -25.41 5.70
CA ASP A 58 -11.94 -25.25 4.42
C ASP A 58 -12.89 -24.89 3.29
N ALA A 59 -14.09 -25.46 3.28
CA ALA A 59 -15.13 -25.10 2.32
C ALA A 59 -15.57 -23.63 2.46
N ARG A 60 -15.52 -23.07 3.68
CA ARG A 60 -15.78 -21.64 3.90
C ARG A 60 -14.67 -20.76 3.37
N VAL A 61 -13.44 -21.13 3.61
CA VAL A 61 -12.25 -20.30 3.33
C VAL A 61 -11.93 -20.25 1.84
N LEU A 62 -12.07 -21.36 1.09
CA LEU A 62 -11.67 -21.42 -0.32
C LEU A 62 -12.30 -20.36 -1.21
N PRO A 63 -13.63 -20.13 -1.23
CA PRO A 63 -14.23 -19.09 -2.04
C PRO A 63 -13.78 -17.69 -1.62
N LEU A 64 -13.57 -17.46 -0.31
CA LEU A 64 -13.14 -16.19 0.24
C LEU A 64 -11.68 -15.89 -0.11
N ASN A 65 -10.78 -16.87 -0.11
CA ASN A 65 -9.37 -16.70 -0.45
C ASN A 65 -9.17 -16.11 -1.87
N TYR A 66 -10.07 -16.40 -2.81
CA TYR A 66 -10.00 -15.78 -4.13
C TYR A 66 -10.42 -14.30 -4.13
N LEU A 67 -11.06 -13.83 -3.07
CA LEU A 67 -11.41 -12.43 -2.84
C LEU A 67 -10.35 -11.70 -2.03
N ASP A 68 -9.52 -12.44 -1.28
CA ASP A 68 -8.49 -11.88 -0.44
C ASP A 68 -7.32 -11.32 -1.25
N THR A 69 -6.76 -10.21 -0.78
CA THR A 69 -5.62 -9.52 -1.38
C THR A 69 -4.32 -9.88 -0.69
N THR A 70 -3.98 -11.17 -0.62
CA THR A 70 -2.65 -11.60 -0.18
C THR A 70 -1.60 -11.16 -1.22
N GLY A 71 -1.04 -10.00 -1.00
CA GLY A 71 -0.16 -9.32 -1.95
C GLY A 71 -0.76 -8.02 -2.48
N TRP A 72 -0.84 -7.84 -3.80
CA TRP A 72 -1.23 -6.57 -4.42
C TRP A 72 -2.68 -6.54 -4.92
N VAL A 73 -3.20 -7.64 -5.45
CA VAL A 73 -4.56 -7.70 -6.06
C VAL A 73 -5.14 -9.11 -5.90
N SER A 74 -6.42 -9.22 -5.52
CA SER A 74 -7.10 -10.52 -5.44
C SER A 74 -7.30 -11.16 -6.82
N ALA A 75 -7.37 -12.49 -6.85
CA ALA A 75 -7.62 -13.24 -8.10
C ALA A 75 -8.95 -12.81 -8.74
N ALA A 76 -9.98 -12.57 -7.94
CA ALA A 76 -11.27 -12.11 -8.45
C ALA A 76 -11.18 -10.73 -9.09
N THR A 77 -10.46 -9.78 -8.48
CA THR A 77 -10.23 -8.44 -9.04
C THR A 77 -9.43 -8.51 -10.33
N LEU A 78 -8.35 -9.31 -10.36
CA LEU A 78 -7.52 -9.47 -11.56
C LEU A 78 -8.30 -10.07 -12.72
N LEU A 79 -9.04 -11.15 -12.49
CA LEU A 79 -9.85 -11.80 -13.53
C LEU A 79 -10.98 -10.89 -14.01
N ALA A 80 -11.66 -10.17 -13.11
CA ALA A 80 -12.67 -9.20 -13.48
C ALA A 80 -12.09 -8.06 -14.33
N ALA A 81 -10.92 -7.55 -13.99
CA ALA A 81 -10.23 -6.48 -14.73
C ALA A 81 -9.82 -6.95 -16.13
N VAL A 82 -9.15 -8.10 -16.23
CA VAL A 82 -8.66 -8.64 -17.50
C VAL A 82 -9.80 -9.05 -18.42
N PHE A 83 -10.73 -9.87 -17.92
CA PHE A 83 -11.84 -10.34 -18.75
C PHE A 83 -12.89 -9.26 -19.02
N GLY A 84 -13.05 -8.29 -18.13
CA GLY A 84 -13.85 -7.09 -18.39
C GLY A 84 -13.31 -6.27 -19.55
N LEU A 85 -11.98 -6.08 -19.61
CA LEU A 85 -11.30 -5.43 -20.74
C LEU A 85 -11.47 -6.24 -22.03
N LEU A 86 -11.20 -7.55 -22.00
CA LEU A 86 -11.33 -8.42 -23.16
C LEU A 86 -12.77 -8.45 -23.69
N ALA A 87 -13.75 -8.50 -22.81
CA ALA A 87 -15.17 -8.43 -23.18
C ALA A 87 -15.50 -7.10 -23.88
N ALA A 88 -15.04 -5.96 -23.33
CA ALA A 88 -15.24 -4.64 -23.93
C ALA A 88 -14.57 -4.55 -25.31
N MET A 89 -13.33 -5.03 -25.43
CA MET A 89 -12.59 -5.09 -26.71
C MET A 89 -13.36 -5.92 -27.75
N ALA A 90 -13.93 -7.06 -27.34
CA ALA A 90 -14.65 -7.96 -28.23
C ALA A 90 -15.94 -7.34 -28.76
N VAL A 91 -16.86 -6.94 -27.83
CA VAL A 91 -18.20 -6.48 -28.23
C VAL A 91 -18.20 -5.11 -28.89
N PHE A 92 -17.21 -4.24 -28.60
CA PHE A 92 -17.04 -2.92 -29.22
C PHE A 92 -15.95 -2.88 -30.30
N SER A 93 -15.39 -4.05 -30.70
CA SER A 93 -14.38 -4.13 -31.75
C SER A 93 -14.77 -3.43 -33.06
N TYR A 94 -16.05 -3.37 -33.37
CA TYR A 94 -16.56 -2.70 -34.57
C TYR A 94 -16.25 -1.19 -34.60
N LEU A 95 -16.00 -0.55 -33.46
CA LEU A 95 -15.68 0.89 -33.37
C LEU A 95 -14.29 1.26 -33.88
N TYR A 96 -13.40 0.28 -34.07
CA TYR A 96 -11.99 0.51 -34.39
C TYR A 96 -11.63 0.33 -35.87
N SER A 97 -12.60 -0.09 -36.69
CA SER A 97 -12.40 -0.28 -38.13
C SER A 97 -13.48 0.47 -38.91
N ALA A 98 -13.08 1.37 -39.79
CA ALA A 98 -13.99 2.19 -40.61
C ALA A 98 -15.00 1.31 -41.38
N ARG A 99 -14.56 0.16 -41.91
CA ARG A 99 -15.43 -0.80 -42.62
C ARG A 99 -16.48 -1.39 -41.69
N SER A 100 -16.10 -1.78 -40.48
CA SER A 100 -17.03 -2.39 -39.50
C SER A 100 -17.99 -1.35 -38.93
N VAL A 101 -17.52 -0.12 -38.65
CA VAL A 101 -18.37 0.97 -38.19
C VAL A 101 -19.50 1.25 -39.17
N SER A 102 -19.20 1.38 -40.47
CA SER A 102 -20.22 1.63 -41.52
C SER A 102 -21.22 0.49 -41.61
N LEU A 103 -20.76 -0.76 -41.53
CA LEU A 103 -21.63 -1.94 -41.58
C LEU A 103 -22.60 -1.99 -40.39
N PHE A 104 -22.11 -1.82 -39.17
CA PHE A 104 -22.97 -1.90 -37.99
C PHE A 104 -23.96 -0.74 -37.87
N HIS A 105 -23.60 0.45 -38.33
CA HIS A 105 -24.52 1.60 -38.33
C HIS A 105 -25.48 1.62 -39.52
N ALA A 106 -25.26 0.77 -40.53
CA ALA A 106 -26.24 0.52 -41.60
C ALA A 106 -27.38 -0.44 -41.20
N LEU A 107 -27.24 -1.12 -40.04
CA LEU A 107 -28.30 -1.97 -39.51
C LEU A 107 -29.52 -1.12 -39.11
N PRO A 108 -30.76 -1.63 -39.30
CA PRO A 108 -32.00 -0.89 -38.95
C PRO A 108 -32.21 -0.89 -37.42
N LEU A 109 -31.21 -0.43 -36.67
CA LEU A 109 -31.22 -0.37 -35.21
C LEU A 109 -30.92 1.08 -34.77
N ARG A 110 -31.54 1.51 -33.66
CA ARG A 110 -31.18 2.76 -33.02
C ARG A 110 -29.76 2.64 -32.43
N ARG A 111 -28.98 3.74 -32.43
CA ARG A 111 -27.63 3.74 -31.83
C ARG A 111 -27.63 3.26 -30.38
N GLU A 112 -28.62 3.70 -29.57
CA GLU A 112 -28.77 3.27 -28.21
C GLU A 112 -29.06 1.76 -28.09
N GLY A 113 -29.89 1.22 -28.98
CA GLY A 113 -30.18 -0.21 -29.00
C GLY A 113 -28.98 -1.06 -29.37
N LEU A 114 -28.16 -0.59 -30.30
CA LEU A 114 -26.89 -1.24 -30.64
C LEU A 114 -25.92 -1.24 -29.47
N PHE A 115 -25.73 -0.07 -28.81
CA PHE A 115 -24.89 0.04 -27.63
C PHE A 115 -25.39 -0.87 -26.49
N LEU A 116 -26.69 -0.76 -26.13
CA LEU A 116 -27.24 -1.51 -24.99
C LEU A 116 -27.17 -3.00 -25.21
N THR A 117 -27.48 -3.49 -26.43
CA THR A 117 -27.40 -4.92 -26.76
C THR A 117 -25.95 -5.42 -26.66
N SER A 118 -25.00 -4.69 -27.20
CA SER A 118 -23.56 -5.04 -27.10
C SER A 118 -23.05 -4.98 -25.65
N TYR A 119 -23.46 -3.96 -24.88
CA TYR A 119 -23.09 -3.80 -23.47
C TYR A 119 -23.61 -4.97 -22.62
N LEU A 120 -24.90 -5.32 -22.76
CA LEU A 120 -25.49 -6.45 -22.04
C LEU A 120 -24.89 -7.80 -22.45
N ALA A 121 -24.49 -7.96 -23.72
CA ALA A 121 -23.81 -9.17 -24.15
C ALA A 121 -22.44 -9.33 -23.49
N GLY A 122 -21.62 -8.26 -23.46
CA GLY A 122 -20.31 -8.29 -22.81
C GLY A 122 -20.40 -8.44 -21.29
N LEU A 123 -21.38 -7.83 -20.63
CA LEU A 123 -21.65 -8.03 -19.21
C LEU A 123 -22.05 -9.49 -18.93
N GLY A 124 -22.86 -10.07 -19.80
CA GLY A 124 -23.24 -11.48 -19.72
C GLY A 124 -22.06 -12.45 -19.82
N PHE A 125 -20.94 -12.06 -20.48
CA PHE A 125 -19.73 -12.89 -20.55
C PHE A 125 -19.07 -13.11 -19.19
N LEU A 126 -19.35 -12.26 -18.21
CA LEU A 126 -18.82 -12.37 -16.84
C LEU A 126 -19.88 -12.94 -15.87
N ILE A 127 -21.09 -12.39 -15.90
CA ILE A 127 -22.13 -12.74 -14.93
C ILE A 127 -22.68 -14.17 -15.14
N LEU A 128 -22.91 -14.59 -16.39
CA LEU A 128 -23.47 -15.92 -16.63
C LEU A 128 -22.50 -17.06 -16.25
N PRO A 129 -21.20 -16.99 -16.58
CA PRO A 129 -20.23 -17.95 -16.05
C PRO A 129 -20.13 -17.93 -14.52
N ASN A 130 -20.14 -16.75 -13.86
CA ASN A 130 -20.14 -16.70 -12.39
C ASN A 130 -21.32 -17.44 -11.79
N LEU A 131 -22.53 -17.25 -12.35
CA LEU A 131 -23.71 -17.97 -11.89
C LEU A 131 -23.60 -19.48 -12.13
N ALA A 132 -23.09 -19.90 -13.29
CA ALA A 132 -22.90 -21.31 -13.61
C ALA A 132 -21.87 -21.96 -12.67
N VAL A 133 -20.74 -21.29 -12.43
CA VAL A 133 -19.70 -21.76 -11.51
C VAL A 133 -20.21 -21.82 -10.07
N PHE A 134 -20.99 -20.84 -9.63
CA PHE A 134 -21.63 -20.86 -8.31
C PHE A 134 -22.52 -22.11 -8.14
N LEU A 135 -23.36 -22.43 -9.14
CA LEU A 135 -24.22 -23.62 -9.08
C LEU A 135 -23.40 -24.91 -9.09
N LEU A 136 -22.33 -24.98 -9.86
CA LEU A 136 -21.42 -26.13 -9.87
C LEU A 136 -20.66 -26.27 -8.55
N ALA A 137 -20.21 -25.17 -7.96
CA ALA A 137 -19.53 -25.16 -6.67
C ALA A 137 -20.48 -25.59 -5.54
N LEU A 138 -21.71 -25.10 -5.55
CA LEU A 138 -22.75 -25.51 -4.60
C LEU A 138 -23.05 -27.00 -4.70
N ALA A 139 -23.12 -27.54 -5.92
CA ALA A 139 -23.28 -28.97 -6.14
C ALA A 139 -22.07 -29.80 -5.67
N ALA A 140 -20.85 -29.26 -5.84
CA ALA A 140 -19.62 -29.89 -5.35
C ALA A 140 -19.59 -29.90 -3.81
N GLU A 141 -19.92 -28.80 -3.13
CA GLU A 141 -20.04 -28.76 -1.67
C GLU A 141 -21.09 -29.74 -1.14
N ALA A 142 -22.25 -29.80 -1.80
CA ALA A 142 -23.31 -30.76 -1.43
C ALA A 142 -22.85 -32.21 -1.60
N ALA A 143 -22.08 -32.52 -2.64
CA ALA A 143 -21.50 -33.85 -2.85
C ALA A 143 -20.45 -34.22 -1.80
N CYS A 144 -19.73 -33.21 -1.26
CA CYS A 144 -18.75 -33.39 -0.19
C CYS A 144 -19.36 -33.36 1.22
N GLY A 145 -20.65 -33.05 1.36
CA GLY A 145 -21.35 -33.01 2.66
C GLY A 145 -21.05 -31.76 3.51
N ALA A 146 -20.42 -30.75 2.93
CA ALA A 146 -20.01 -29.51 3.63
C ALA A 146 -20.49 -28.28 2.87
N VAL A 147 -21.78 -27.95 2.98
CA VAL A 147 -22.38 -26.79 2.28
C VAL A 147 -22.21 -25.52 3.10
N VAL A 148 -21.46 -24.54 2.59
CA VAL A 148 -21.30 -23.20 3.17
C VAL A 148 -21.80 -22.13 2.21
N PHE A 149 -23.12 -22.02 2.11
CA PHE A 149 -23.79 -21.09 1.18
C PHE A 149 -23.29 -19.64 1.28
N SER A 150 -23.00 -19.15 2.50
CA SER A 150 -22.64 -17.74 2.72
C SER A 150 -21.34 -17.34 2.02
N SER A 151 -20.31 -18.16 2.04
CA SER A 151 -19.02 -17.86 1.40
C SER A 151 -19.11 -17.93 -0.14
N LEU A 152 -19.77 -18.94 -0.68
CA LEU A 152 -20.04 -19.04 -2.11
C LEU A 152 -20.90 -17.88 -2.63
N PHE A 153 -21.93 -17.49 -1.88
CA PHE A 153 -22.78 -16.35 -2.25
C PHE A 153 -22.01 -15.03 -2.19
N THR A 154 -21.16 -14.84 -1.18
CA THR A 154 -20.25 -13.68 -1.10
C THR A 154 -19.34 -13.64 -2.31
N TRP A 155 -18.73 -14.76 -2.69
CA TRP A 155 -17.90 -14.84 -3.89
C TRP A 155 -18.68 -14.47 -5.16
N LEU A 156 -19.89 -15.02 -5.35
CA LEU A 156 -20.75 -14.72 -6.51
C LEU A 156 -21.05 -13.22 -6.60
N VAL A 157 -21.46 -12.61 -5.49
CA VAL A 157 -21.84 -11.19 -5.43
C VAL A 157 -20.61 -10.32 -5.70
N VAL A 158 -19.52 -10.53 -4.98
CA VAL A 158 -18.29 -9.72 -5.11
C VAL A 158 -17.72 -9.85 -6.53
N SER A 159 -17.54 -11.06 -7.05
CA SER A 159 -16.99 -11.28 -8.40
C SER A 159 -17.88 -10.69 -9.49
N SER A 160 -19.21 -10.73 -9.32
CA SER A 160 -20.15 -10.14 -10.28
C SER A 160 -20.17 -8.61 -10.24
N LEU A 161 -20.07 -8.01 -9.05
CA LEU A 161 -19.98 -6.56 -8.89
C LEU A 161 -18.63 -6.01 -9.40
N LEU A 162 -17.53 -6.71 -9.15
CA LEU A 162 -16.22 -6.40 -9.73
C LEU A 162 -16.27 -6.49 -11.27
N GLY A 163 -16.87 -7.55 -11.80
CA GLY A 163 -17.09 -7.72 -13.24
C GLY A 163 -17.90 -6.59 -13.85
N LEU A 164 -18.98 -6.17 -13.20
CA LEU A 164 -19.80 -5.03 -13.63
C LEU A 164 -18.96 -3.74 -13.67
N PHE A 165 -18.21 -3.45 -12.61
CA PHE A 165 -17.38 -2.25 -12.55
C PHE A 165 -16.30 -2.23 -13.63
N PHE A 166 -15.43 -3.24 -13.66
CA PHE A 166 -14.27 -3.25 -14.56
C PHE A 166 -14.67 -3.33 -16.03
N TYR A 167 -15.72 -4.07 -16.35
CA TYR A 167 -16.28 -4.10 -17.70
C TYR A 167 -16.84 -2.72 -18.11
N SER A 168 -17.66 -2.10 -17.27
CA SER A 168 -18.24 -0.78 -17.54
C SER A 168 -17.16 0.28 -17.70
N PHE A 169 -16.12 0.22 -16.88
CA PHE A 169 -14.97 1.12 -16.97
C PHE A 169 -14.20 0.91 -18.28
N ALA A 170 -13.98 -0.35 -18.71
CA ALA A 170 -13.38 -0.65 -20.00
C ALA A 170 -14.24 -0.16 -21.18
N VAL A 171 -15.55 -0.29 -21.10
CA VAL A 171 -16.50 0.25 -22.11
C VAL A 171 -16.42 1.77 -22.15
N PHE A 172 -16.34 2.44 -21.00
CA PHE A 172 -16.14 3.89 -20.94
C PHE A 172 -14.84 4.28 -21.64
N CYS A 173 -13.71 3.63 -21.35
CA CYS A 173 -12.44 3.86 -22.03
C CYS A 173 -12.52 3.63 -23.53
N ALA A 174 -13.28 2.62 -23.99
CA ALA A 174 -13.47 2.32 -25.40
C ALA A 174 -14.12 3.47 -26.19
N MET A 175 -14.90 4.31 -25.51
CA MET A 175 -15.55 5.46 -26.19
C MET A 175 -14.57 6.58 -26.53
N PHE A 176 -13.44 6.69 -25.83
CA PHE A 176 -12.42 7.71 -26.07
C PHE A 176 -11.31 7.28 -27.02
N THR A 177 -11.20 5.99 -27.29
CA THR A 177 -10.16 5.42 -28.15
C THR A 177 -10.72 5.08 -29.54
N GLY A 178 -9.94 5.32 -30.58
CA GLY A 178 -10.27 4.91 -31.96
C GLY A 178 -9.42 3.75 -32.47
N HIS A 179 -8.46 3.27 -31.66
CA HIS A 179 -7.58 2.15 -31.99
C HIS A 179 -7.63 1.08 -30.92
N ILE A 180 -7.77 -0.20 -31.32
CA ILE A 180 -7.97 -1.31 -30.39
C ILE A 180 -6.82 -1.49 -29.40
N LEU A 181 -5.56 -1.28 -29.83
CA LEU A 181 -4.38 -1.39 -28.95
C LEU A 181 -4.23 -0.20 -27.99
N ALA A 182 -4.92 0.92 -28.24
CA ALA A 182 -4.91 2.05 -27.33
C ALA A 182 -5.85 1.81 -26.13
N LEU A 183 -6.87 0.97 -26.28
CA LEU A 183 -7.82 0.71 -25.21
C LEU A 183 -7.20 0.08 -23.96
N PRO A 184 -6.40 -0.98 -24.02
CA PRO A 184 -5.71 -1.53 -22.84
C PRO A 184 -4.84 -0.49 -22.13
N ALA A 185 -4.10 0.33 -22.88
CA ALA A 185 -3.25 1.37 -22.31
C ALA A 185 -4.09 2.43 -21.56
N PHE A 186 -5.17 2.95 -22.17
CA PHE A 186 -6.09 3.88 -21.50
C PHE A 186 -6.71 3.27 -20.25
N TYR A 187 -7.13 2.01 -20.35
CA TYR A 187 -7.76 1.30 -19.24
C TYR A 187 -6.81 1.14 -18.04
N VAL A 188 -5.59 0.66 -18.25
CA VAL A 188 -4.59 0.47 -17.19
C VAL A 188 -4.21 1.82 -16.58
N VAL A 189 -3.89 2.80 -17.43
CA VAL A 189 -3.51 4.14 -16.96
C VAL A 189 -4.61 4.77 -16.11
N LEU A 190 -5.85 4.78 -16.59
CA LEU A 190 -6.94 5.43 -15.84
C LEU A 190 -7.32 4.70 -14.55
N ASN A 191 -7.11 3.38 -14.47
CA ASN A 191 -7.32 2.63 -13.22
C ASN A 191 -6.35 2.99 -12.09
N GLY A 192 -5.14 3.41 -12.43
CA GLY A 192 -4.10 3.76 -11.45
C GLY A 192 -3.69 5.22 -11.47
N LEU A 193 -4.29 6.06 -12.33
CA LEU A 193 -3.78 7.41 -12.62
C LEU A 193 -3.66 8.29 -11.38
N ALA A 194 -4.70 8.32 -10.54
CA ALA A 194 -4.71 9.22 -9.38
C ALA A 194 -3.68 8.80 -8.32
N ALA A 195 -3.60 7.51 -8.02
CA ALA A 195 -2.57 6.98 -7.11
C ALA A 195 -1.16 7.14 -7.70
N GLY A 196 -1.00 6.82 -8.99
CA GLY A 196 0.27 7.02 -9.68
C GLY A 196 0.74 8.47 -9.65
N LEU A 197 -0.15 9.43 -9.94
CA LEU A 197 0.16 10.86 -9.85
C LEU A 197 0.45 11.29 -8.40
N ALA A 198 -0.27 10.76 -7.42
CA ALA A 198 -0.01 11.07 -6.01
C ALA A 198 1.37 10.55 -5.57
N VAL A 199 1.72 9.32 -5.94
CA VAL A 199 3.06 8.76 -5.67
C VAL A 199 4.15 9.60 -6.35
N LEU A 200 4.01 9.84 -7.65
CA LEU A 200 4.99 10.63 -8.41
C LEU A 200 5.15 12.05 -7.85
N PHE A 201 4.03 12.71 -7.49
CA PHE A 201 4.09 14.02 -6.86
C PHE A 201 4.71 13.95 -5.46
N GLY A 202 4.36 12.92 -4.68
CA GLY A 202 4.92 12.71 -3.34
C GLY A 202 6.44 12.52 -3.37
N GLN A 203 6.94 11.70 -4.28
CA GLN A 203 8.38 11.48 -4.46
C GLN A 203 9.08 12.76 -4.90
N MET A 204 8.55 13.43 -5.93
CA MET A 204 9.07 14.72 -6.39
C MET A 204 9.09 15.77 -5.26
N ALA A 205 8.02 15.88 -4.49
CA ALA A 205 7.95 16.82 -3.38
C ALA A 205 8.92 16.45 -2.25
N HIS A 206 9.18 15.19 -2.01
CA HIS A 206 10.17 14.73 -1.03
C HIS A 206 11.59 15.18 -1.37
N GLU A 207 11.95 15.26 -2.65
CA GLU A 207 13.28 15.70 -3.09
C GLU A 207 13.45 17.24 -3.07
N PHE A 208 12.36 17.98 -3.23
CA PHE A 208 12.39 19.45 -3.33
C PHE A 208 11.89 20.19 -2.08
N LEU A 209 11.20 19.51 -1.16
CA LEU A 209 10.65 20.12 0.04
C LEU A 209 11.21 19.42 1.29
N PHE A 210 12.03 20.14 2.03
CA PHE A 210 12.59 19.65 3.28
C PHE A 210 11.49 19.31 4.30
N GLY A 211 11.52 18.09 4.82
CA GLY A 211 10.53 17.60 5.78
C GLY A 211 9.19 17.17 5.21
N PHE A 212 9.07 17.01 3.89
CA PHE A 212 7.85 16.49 3.28
C PHE A 212 7.74 14.97 3.47
N ASP A 213 6.59 14.51 3.96
CA ASP A 213 6.27 13.09 4.08
C ASP A 213 5.47 12.60 2.88
N GLY A 214 6.15 11.89 1.97
CA GLY A 214 5.53 11.33 0.77
C GLY A 214 4.53 10.21 1.04
N ALA A 215 4.70 9.45 2.14
CA ALA A 215 3.83 8.32 2.47
C ALA A 215 2.43 8.78 2.91
N ALA A 216 2.34 9.87 3.65
CA ALA A 216 1.06 10.45 4.09
C ALA A 216 0.22 10.98 2.91
N TRP A 217 0.83 11.35 1.79
CA TRP A 217 0.16 11.90 0.61
C TRP A 217 -0.67 10.87 -0.17
N LEU A 218 -0.29 9.58 -0.14
CA LEU A 218 -1.02 8.52 -0.84
C LEU A 218 -2.35 8.17 -0.17
N SER A 219 -2.58 8.59 1.07
CA SER A 219 -3.84 8.37 1.79
C SER A 219 -4.94 9.32 1.28
N GLY A 220 -6.19 8.88 1.25
CA GLY A 220 -7.33 9.74 0.96
C GLY A 220 -7.86 9.66 -0.48
N ILE A 221 -8.16 10.80 -1.13
CA ILE A 221 -8.89 10.89 -2.41
C ILE A 221 -8.19 10.13 -3.55
N ALA A 222 -6.85 10.14 -3.59
CA ALA A 222 -6.09 9.48 -4.65
C ALA A 222 -6.31 7.96 -4.69
N THR A 223 -6.39 7.31 -3.52
CA THR A 223 -6.69 5.87 -3.44
C THR A 223 -8.11 5.57 -3.89
N TRP A 224 -9.09 6.42 -3.55
CA TRP A 224 -10.48 6.27 -4.00
C TRP A 224 -10.65 6.45 -5.51
N LEU A 225 -9.86 7.33 -6.13
CA LEU A 225 -9.86 7.52 -7.58
C LEU A 225 -9.04 6.48 -8.35
N SER A 226 -8.40 5.54 -7.64
CA SER A 226 -7.61 4.44 -8.21
C SER A 226 -8.18 3.09 -7.78
N PRO A 227 -9.16 2.55 -8.52
CA PRO A 227 -9.94 1.39 -8.13
C PRO A 227 -9.09 0.16 -7.76
N LEU A 228 -8.03 -0.14 -8.53
CA LEU A 228 -7.14 -1.27 -8.24
C LEU A 228 -6.43 -1.09 -6.89
N VAL A 229 -6.00 0.14 -6.57
CA VAL A 229 -5.35 0.44 -5.29
C VAL A 229 -6.36 0.37 -4.14
N ARG A 230 -7.57 0.92 -4.31
CA ARG A 230 -8.58 0.86 -3.23
C ARG A 230 -9.06 -0.55 -2.96
N LEU A 231 -9.22 -1.35 -4.00
CA LEU A 231 -9.66 -2.75 -3.87
C LEU A 231 -8.57 -3.65 -3.25
N SER A 232 -7.28 -3.24 -3.25
CA SER A 232 -6.23 -3.97 -2.53
C SER A 232 -6.34 -3.88 -1.00
N PHE A 233 -7.22 -3.03 -0.47
CA PHE A 233 -7.53 -2.98 0.96
C PHE A 233 -8.68 -3.92 1.37
N CYS A 234 -9.32 -4.62 0.42
CA CYS A 234 -10.30 -5.64 0.75
C CYS A 234 -9.60 -6.91 1.22
N ARG A 235 -9.98 -7.42 2.39
CA ARG A 235 -9.32 -8.59 3.01
C ARG A 235 -10.33 -9.57 3.56
N VAL A 236 -9.89 -10.80 3.73
CA VAL A 236 -10.59 -11.80 4.55
C VAL A 236 -10.06 -11.71 5.97
N VAL A 237 -10.95 -11.58 6.93
CA VAL A 237 -10.62 -11.56 8.35
C VAL A 237 -10.90 -12.94 8.94
N TYR A 238 -9.91 -13.47 9.64
CA TYR A 238 -10.00 -14.71 10.39
C TYR A 238 -10.05 -14.35 11.88
N PRO A 239 -11.22 -14.38 12.53
CA PRO A 239 -11.29 -14.21 13.97
C PRO A 239 -10.41 -15.25 14.67
N THR A 240 -9.77 -14.86 15.77
CA THR A 240 -8.97 -15.80 16.56
C THR A 240 -9.80 -16.38 17.69
N THR A 241 -9.61 -17.67 17.95
CA THR A 241 -10.14 -18.38 19.13
C THR A 241 -8.99 -18.95 19.93
N VAL A 242 -9.20 -19.16 21.22
CA VAL A 242 -8.18 -19.76 22.11
C VAL A 242 -8.35 -21.28 22.09
N ASP A 243 -7.30 -22.01 21.78
CA ASP A 243 -7.29 -23.45 21.81
C ASP A 243 -7.27 -24.00 23.26
N GLN A 244 -7.36 -25.31 23.41
CA GLN A 244 -7.34 -25.98 24.74
C GLN A 244 -6.01 -25.81 25.50
N TYR A 245 -4.98 -25.31 24.84
CA TYR A 245 -3.64 -25.06 25.40
C TYR A 245 -3.42 -23.56 25.70
N GLY A 246 -4.43 -22.71 25.43
CA GLY A 246 -4.33 -21.25 25.64
C GLY A 246 -3.71 -20.46 24.46
N ASN A 247 -3.44 -21.11 23.31
CA ASN A 247 -2.88 -20.43 22.15
C ASN A 247 -3.97 -19.78 21.30
N SER A 248 -3.70 -18.61 20.77
CA SER A 248 -4.58 -17.94 19.79
C SER A 248 -4.46 -18.62 18.43
N VAL A 249 -5.55 -19.26 17.99
CA VAL A 249 -5.64 -19.95 16.70
C VAL A 249 -6.68 -19.27 15.82
N ALA A 250 -6.34 -19.05 14.55
CA ALA A 250 -7.27 -18.46 13.59
C ALA A 250 -8.49 -19.39 13.37
N ASP A 251 -9.69 -18.87 13.60
CA ASP A 251 -10.93 -19.61 13.37
C ASP A 251 -11.37 -19.46 11.91
N SER A 252 -10.97 -20.42 11.09
CA SER A 252 -11.38 -20.51 9.70
C SER A 252 -12.90 -20.68 9.52
N ALA A 253 -13.60 -21.20 10.54
CA ALA A 253 -15.05 -21.41 10.46
C ALA A 253 -15.86 -20.13 10.58
N SER A 254 -15.32 -19.08 11.16
CA SER A 254 -15.93 -17.74 11.27
C SER A 254 -15.31 -16.70 10.33
N ALA A 255 -14.44 -17.09 9.41
CA ALA A 255 -13.85 -16.20 8.42
C ALA A 255 -14.92 -15.42 7.61
N TYR A 256 -14.67 -14.13 7.37
CA TYR A 256 -15.56 -13.26 6.60
C TYR A 256 -14.82 -12.25 5.76
N PHE A 257 -15.43 -11.81 4.66
CA PHE A 257 -14.87 -10.82 3.75
C PHE A 257 -15.20 -9.39 4.20
N THR A 258 -14.17 -8.54 4.28
CA THR A 258 -14.31 -7.10 4.51
C THR A 258 -14.13 -6.34 3.20
N GLY A 259 -14.89 -5.24 3.01
CA GLY A 259 -14.77 -4.41 1.81
C GLY A 259 -15.94 -4.52 0.84
N LEU A 260 -17.01 -5.26 1.18
CA LEU A 260 -18.21 -5.35 0.34
C LEU A 260 -18.79 -3.96 0.01
N GLY A 261 -18.72 -3.01 0.95
CA GLY A 261 -19.16 -1.63 0.74
C GLY A 261 -18.36 -0.91 -0.36
N TYR A 262 -17.04 -1.13 -0.43
CA TYR A 262 -16.19 -0.58 -1.49
C TYR A 262 -16.54 -1.18 -2.84
N VAL A 263 -16.69 -2.49 -2.91
CA VAL A 263 -17.06 -3.20 -4.15
C VAL A 263 -18.42 -2.73 -4.64
N ALA A 264 -19.41 -2.59 -3.76
CA ALA A 264 -20.74 -2.09 -4.11
C ALA A 264 -20.72 -0.64 -4.62
N LEU A 265 -19.92 0.23 -3.97
CA LEU A 265 -19.75 1.60 -4.43
C LEU A 265 -19.13 1.67 -5.83
N TYR A 266 -18.05 0.89 -6.09
CA TYR A 266 -17.46 0.84 -7.42
C TYR A 266 -18.40 0.25 -8.46
N ALA A 267 -19.23 -0.75 -8.13
CA ALA A 267 -20.25 -1.25 -9.03
C ALA A 267 -21.27 -0.15 -9.42
N LEU A 268 -21.66 0.68 -8.46
CA LEU A 268 -22.54 1.84 -8.71
C LEU A 268 -21.83 2.88 -9.62
N VAL A 269 -20.56 3.16 -9.37
CA VAL A 269 -19.74 4.00 -10.26
C VAL A 269 -19.65 3.37 -11.65
N GLY A 270 -19.53 2.05 -11.77
CA GLY A 270 -19.55 1.30 -13.02
C GLY A 270 -20.83 1.54 -13.82
N VAL A 271 -21.98 1.52 -13.17
CA VAL A 271 -23.27 1.85 -13.80
C VAL A 271 -23.29 3.30 -14.30
N ALA A 272 -22.78 4.25 -13.51
CA ALA A 272 -22.67 5.65 -13.91
C ALA A 272 -21.72 5.82 -15.11
N LEU A 273 -20.60 5.10 -15.14
CA LEU A 273 -19.66 5.10 -16.28
C LEU A 273 -20.28 4.48 -17.54
N ALA A 274 -21.09 3.44 -17.41
CA ALA A 274 -21.82 2.87 -18.55
C ALA A 274 -22.84 3.88 -19.13
N ALA A 275 -23.54 4.64 -18.29
CA ALA A 275 -24.42 5.71 -18.72
C ALA A 275 -23.64 6.85 -19.41
N ALA A 276 -22.50 7.25 -18.84
CA ALA A 276 -21.60 8.23 -19.45
C ALA A 276 -21.03 7.73 -20.80
N ALA A 277 -20.66 6.45 -20.89
CA ALA A 277 -20.22 5.81 -22.13
C ALA A 277 -21.29 5.88 -23.22
N LEU A 278 -22.55 5.62 -22.88
CA LEU A 278 -23.67 5.77 -23.80
C LEU A 278 -23.83 7.23 -24.28
N ALA A 279 -23.68 8.21 -23.37
CA ALA A 279 -23.78 9.63 -23.73
C ALA A 279 -22.65 10.05 -24.68
N VAL A 280 -21.42 9.58 -24.44
CA VAL A 280 -20.28 9.82 -25.34
C VAL A 280 -20.50 9.11 -26.68
N TYR A 281 -20.97 7.86 -26.67
CA TYR A 281 -21.25 7.08 -27.87
C TYR A 281 -22.27 7.77 -28.80
N ARG A 282 -23.31 8.41 -28.25
CA ARG A 282 -24.30 9.17 -29.03
C ARG A 282 -23.66 10.34 -29.80
N ARG A 283 -22.64 10.98 -29.23
CA ARG A 283 -21.97 12.16 -29.80
C ARG A 283 -20.70 11.82 -30.59
N ARG A 284 -20.27 10.54 -30.57
CA ARG A 284 -19.05 10.09 -31.24
C ARG A 284 -19.18 10.22 -32.76
N GLN A 285 -18.17 10.85 -33.38
CA GLN A 285 -18.02 10.91 -34.83
C GLN A 285 -17.44 9.58 -35.33
N LEU A 286 -18.01 9.04 -36.40
CA LEU A 286 -17.63 7.75 -36.96
C LEU A 286 -16.28 7.78 -37.69
N GLU A 287 -15.85 8.96 -38.12
CA GLU A 287 -14.62 9.22 -38.88
C GLU A 287 -13.34 9.06 -38.03
N THR A 288 -13.45 9.04 -36.71
CA THR A 288 -12.32 8.92 -35.78
C THR A 288 -11.82 7.48 -35.58
N ALA A 289 -12.35 6.53 -36.33
CA ALA A 289 -11.87 5.14 -36.31
C ALA A 289 -10.42 5.06 -36.79
N GLY A 290 -9.53 4.49 -35.93
CA GLY A 290 -8.09 4.40 -36.18
C GLY A 290 -7.26 5.48 -35.47
N ASP A 291 -7.84 6.53 -34.85
CA ASP A 291 -7.12 7.52 -34.07
C ASP A 291 -6.80 7.02 -32.66
N VAL A 292 -5.62 7.35 -32.10
CA VAL A 292 -5.26 7.00 -30.72
C VAL A 292 -6.27 7.59 -29.74
N VAL A 293 -6.63 8.88 -29.94
CA VAL A 293 -7.65 9.60 -29.15
C VAL A 293 -8.73 10.08 -30.08
N SER A 294 -9.94 9.55 -29.92
CA SER A 294 -11.10 9.84 -30.79
C SER A 294 -11.78 11.18 -30.45
N VAL A 295 -11.55 11.74 -29.26
CA VAL A 295 -12.20 12.96 -28.75
C VAL A 295 -11.21 14.11 -28.69
N SER A 296 -11.52 15.21 -29.38
CA SER A 296 -10.56 16.31 -29.59
C SER A 296 -10.08 16.99 -28.31
N TRP A 297 -10.96 17.21 -27.32
CA TRP A 297 -10.58 17.88 -26.06
C TRP A 297 -9.71 17.00 -25.14
N VAL A 298 -9.69 15.67 -25.33
CA VAL A 298 -8.82 14.76 -24.59
C VAL A 298 -7.38 14.77 -25.10
N ARG A 299 -7.14 15.17 -26.34
CA ARG A 299 -5.79 15.20 -26.96
C ARG A 299 -4.76 16.03 -26.18
N PRO A 300 -5.07 17.29 -25.76
CA PRO A 300 -4.12 18.04 -24.93
C PRO A 300 -3.89 17.37 -23.56
N VAL A 301 -4.93 16.87 -22.90
CA VAL A 301 -4.83 16.17 -21.62
C VAL A 301 -3.90 14.96 -21.75
N PHE A 302 -4.10 14.14 -22.77
CA PHE A 302 -3.24 12.99 -23.06
C PHE A 302 -1.79 13.42 -23.27
N LYS A 303 -1.53 14.41 -24.09
CA LYS A 303 -0.20 14.89 -24.43
C LYS A 303 0.57 15.39 -23.20
N TYR A 304 -0.02 16.29 -22.45
CA TYR A 304 0.63 16.87 -21.27
C TYR A 304 0.70 15.86 -20.11
N GLY A 305 -0.30 14.99 -19.99
CA GLY A 305 -0.29 13.91 -19.01
C GLY A 305 0.84 12.89 -19.24
N VAL A 306 1.00 12.42 -20.48
CA VAL A 306 2.11 11.52 -20.84
C VAL A 306 3.47 12.19 -20.63
N ALA A 307 3.59 13.47 -21.01
CA ALA A 307 4.82 14.22 -20.81
C ALA A 307 5.16 14.41 -19.33
N PHE A 308 4.18 14.71 -18.48
CA PHE A 308 4.37 14.84 -17.05
C PHE A 308 4.74 13.48 -16.41
N CYS A 309 4.01 12.41 -16.72
CA CYS A 309 4.33 11.07 -16.23
C CYS A 309 5.74 10.60 -16.67
N ALA A 310 6.13 10.89 -17.92
CA ALA A 310 7.46 10.57 -18.41
C ALA A 310 8.54 11.41 -17.70
N ALA A 311 8.29 12.70 -17.48
CA ALA A 311 9.20 13.57 -16.73
C ALA A 311 9.48 12.98 -15.35
N VAL A 312 8.44 12.75 -14.56
CA VAL A 312 8.61 12.33 -13.17
C VAL A 312 9.06 10.86 -13.08
N ALA A 313 8.34 9.92 -13.71
CA ALA A 313 8.66 8.49 -13.57
C ALA A 313 10.04 8.12 -14.13
N LEU A 314 10.36 8.56 -15.37
CA LEU A 314 11.66 8.25 -15.97
C LEU A 314 12.76 9.17 -15.45
N GLY A 315 12.45 10.45 -15.23
CA GLY A 315 13.42 11.42 -14.73
C GLY A 315 13.95 11.02 -13.37
N GLU A 316 13.07 10.67 -12.43
CA GLU A 316 13.42 10.25 -11.08
C GLU A 316 14.12 8.88 -11.03
N THR A 317 13.55 7.87 -11.72
CA THR A 317 14.16 6.54 -11.77
C THR A 317 15.58 6.59 -12.36
N LEU A 318 15.80 7.37 -13.41
CA LEU A 318 17.12 7.47 -14.03
C LEU A 318 18.06 8.36 -13.21
N TYR A 319 17.55 9.40 -12.56
CA TYR A 319 18.35 10.19 -11.62
C TYR A 319 18.88 9.30 -10.48
N SER A 320 18.03 8.49 -9.86
CA SER A 320 18.45 7.60 -8.76
C SER A 320 19.50 6.56 -9.22
N ARG A 321 19.42 6.08 -10.47
CA ARG A 321 20.37 5.12 -11.02
C ARG A 321 21.70 5.73 -11.48
N PHE A 322 21.69 6.98 -11.89
CA PHE A 322 22.86 7.69 -12.43
C PHE A 322 23.28 8.86 -11.53
N SER A 323 22.88 8.89 -10.26
CA SER A 323 23.18 9.96 -9.30
C SER A 323 24.67 10.22 -9.14
N ALA A 324 25.52 9.20 -9.27
CA ALA A 324 26.97 9.34 -9.22
C ALA A 324 27.58 10.16 -10.39
N LEU A 325 26.87 10.23 -11.54
CA LEU A 325 27.33 10.93 -12.75
C LEU A 325 26.70 12.31 -12.92
N LEU A 326 25.71 12.65 -12.12
CA LEU A 326 24.92 13.87 -12.22
C LEU A 326 25.22 14.82 -11.07
N PRO A 327 24.95 16.11 -11.23
CA PRO A 327 24.97 17.04 -10.09
C PRO A 327 24.07 16.51 -8.97
N ARG A 328 24.59 16.43 -7.76
CA ARG A 328 23.81 16.00 -6.60
C ARG A 328 22.75 17.03 -6.23
N GLY A 329 21.61 16.59 -5.73
CA GLY A 329 20.52 17.42 -5.24
C GLY A 329 19.50 17.84 -6.30
N ALA A 330 18.65 18.79 -5.94
CA ALA A 330 17.47 19.24 -6.67
C ALA A 330 17.75 19.64 -8.15
N TRP A 331 18.88 20.24 -8.44
CA TRP A 331 19.22 20.70 -9.80
C TRP A 331 19.55 19.55 -10.77
N GLY A 332 20.19 18.48 -10.27
CA GLY A 332 20.42 17.29 -11.09
C GLY A 332 19.13 16.56 -11.44
N LEU A 333 18.23 16.45 -10.47
CA LEU A 333 16.90 15.89 -10.68
C LEU A 333 16.08 16.77 -11.65
N LEU A 334 16.09 18.09 -11.49
CA LEU A 334 15.42 19.01 -12.40
C LEU A 334 15.87 18.81 -13.86
N LEU A 335 17.18 18.64 -14.09
CA LEU A 335 17.70 18.39 -15.44
C LEU A 335 17.09 17.10 -16.03
N MET A 336 17.01 16.03 -15.24
CA MET A 336 16.39 14.77 -15.68
C MET A 336 14.89 14.90 -15.94
N LEU A 337 14.16 15.59 -15.08
CA LEU A 337 12.73 15.88 -15.27
C LEU A 337 12.48 16.64 -16.58
N LEU A 338 13.28 17.66 -16.89
CA LEU A 338 13.17 18.44 -18.12
C LEU A 338 13.49 17.62 -19.37
N LEU A 339 14.56 16.81 -19.33
CA LEU A 339 14.96 15.94 -20.43
C LEU A 339 13.85 14.95 -20.79
N TRP A 340 13.37 14.21 -19.80
CA TRP A 340 12.36 13.16 -20.00
C TRP A 340 10.95 13.74 -20.20
N GLY A 341 10.67 14.91 -19.65
CA GLY A 341 9.45 15.67 -19.95
C GLY A 341 9.38 16.10 -21.41
N ALA A 342 10.48 16.61 -21.96
CA ALA A 342 10.59 16.92 -23.39
C ALA A 342 10.46 15.68 -24.26
N ALA A 343 11.15 14.60 -23.92
CA ALA A 343 11.06 13.32 -24.64
C ALA A 343 9.62 12.80 -24.65
N GLY A 344 8.98 12.71 -23.48
CA GLY A 344 7.59 12.27 -23.34
C GLY A 344 6.61 13.14 -24.11
N TYR A 345 6.80 14.46 -24.11
CA TYR A 345 5.98 15.39 -24.88
C TYR A 345 6.04 15.10 -26.38
N PHE A 346 7.25 14.97 -26.94
CA PHE A 346 7.40 14.69 -28.37
C PHE A 346 6.91 13.30 -28.75
N VAL A 347 7.11 12.30 -27.92
CA VAL A 347 6.56 10.94 -28.11
C VAL A 347 5.02 10.98 -28.16
N ALA A 348 4.40 11.68 -27.21
CA ALA A 348 2.94 11.84 -27.20
C ALA A 348 2.42 12.57 -28.46
N GLU A 349 3.13 13.60 -28.91
CA GLU A 349 2.77 14.34 -30.12
C GLU A 349 2.94 13.49 -31.38
N MET A 350 4.00 12.66 -31.46
CA MET A 350 4.22 11.69 -32.54
C MET A 350 3.07 10.67 -32.63
N LEU A 351 2.64 10.15 -31.46
CA LEU A 351 1.50 9.23 -31.39
C LEU A 351 0.19 9.88 -31.84
N LEU A 352 -0.07 11.12 -31.41
CA LEU A 352 -1.29 11.85 -31.78
C LEU A 352 -1.34 12.22 -33.26
N ARG A 353 -0.21 12.63 -33.84
CA ARG A 353 -0.12 13.06 -35.25
C ARG A 353 0.22 11.92 -36.21
N LYS A 354 0.60 10.74 -35.69
CA LYS A 354 1.06 9.59 -36.49
C LYS A 354 2.23 9.92 -37.43
N LYS A 355 3.11 10.84 -37.00
CA LYS A 355 4.28 11.33 -37.76
C LYS A 355 5.48 11.44 -36.82
N PHE A 356 6.67 11.07 -37.28
CA PHE A 356 7.90 11.23 -36.51
C PHE A 356 8.42 12.68 -36.47
N TRP A 357 8.19 13.45 -37.53
CA TRP A 357 8.64 14.84 -37.60
C TRP A 357 7.57 15.80 -37.06
N VAL A 358 7.57 16.06 -35.76
CA VAL A 358 6.61 16.91 -35.07
C VAL A 358 7.25 18.15 -34.44
N PHE A 359 8.60 18.21 -34.41
CA PHE A 359 9.36 19.21 -33.65
C PHE A 359 9.04 20.64 -34.02
N ARG A 360 9.06 21.01 -35.34
CA ARG A 360 8.83 22.37 -35.79
C ARG A 360 7.44 22.93 -35.48
N GLY A 361 6.42 22.07 -35.36
CA GLY A 361 5.05 22.52 -35.15
C GLY A 361 4.60 22.47 -33.68
N SER A 362 5.37 21.82 -32.77
CA SER A 362 4.94 21.51 -31.41
C SER A 362 5.86 22.09 -30.33
N TRP A 363 7.03 22.64 -30.69
CA TRP A 363 8.04 23.13 -29.76
C TRP A 363 7.51 24.13 -28.73
N LYS A 364 6.57 25.02 -29.13
CA LYS A 364 5.98 26.03 -28.23
C LYS A 364 5.27 25.37 -27.02
N GLY A 365 4.51 24.30 -27.24
CA GLY A 365 3.85 23.59 -26.17
C GLY A 365 4.83 22.84 -25.28
N CYS A 366 5.94 22.33 -25.83
CA CYS A 366 7.03 21.73 -25.04
C CYS A 366 7.67 22.79 -24.12
N VAL A 367 8.01 23.96 -24.65
CA VAL A 367 8.59 25.05 -23.85
C VAL A 367 7.65 25.46 -22.70
N VAL A 368 6.34 25.58 -22.97
CA VAL A 368 5.37 25.90 -21.91
C VAL A 368 5.39 24.80 -20.80
N LEU A 369 5.40 23.52 -21.18
CA LEU A 369 5.49 22.44 -20.21
C LEU A 369 6.76 22.54 -19.37
N LEU A 370 7.92 22.72 -20.02
CA LEU A 370 9.21 22.80 -19.33
C LEU A 370 9.28 24.03 -18.41
N CYS A 371 8.77 25.18 -18.85
CA CYS A 371 8.67 26.36 -18.00
C CYS A 371 7.76 26.14 -16.79
N CYS A 372 6.61 25.47 -16.97
CA CYS A 372 5.73 25.15 -15.86
C CYS A 372 6.38 24.17 -14.85
N LEU A 373 7.07 23.14 -15.35
CA LEU A 373 7.83 22.22 -14.49
C LEU A 373 8.93 22.94 -13.72
N THR A 374 9.75 23.74 -14.41
CA THR A 374 10.80 24.53 -13.78
C THR A 374 10.24 25.48 -12.72
N ALA A 375 9.17 26.20 -13.05
CA ALA A 375 8.53 27.11 -12.10
C ALA A 375 8.00 26.38 -10.87
N ALA A 376 7.35 25.22 -11.05
CA ALA A 376 6.85 24.41 -9.94
C ALA A 376 7.99 23.92 -9.04
N MET A 377 9.09 23.43 -9.62
CA MET A 377 10.27 22.99 -8.86
C MET A 377 10.95 24.15 -8.12
N CYS A 378 11.13 25.29 -8.78
CA CYS A 378 11.68 26.48 -8.13
C CYS A 378 10.79 27.00 -6.99
N LEU A 379 9.45 26.92 -7.11
CA LEU A 379 8.53 27.30 -6.04
C LEU A 379 8.68 26.38 -4.80
N MET A 380 8.97 25.09 -5.01
CA MET A 380 9.24 24.15 -3.93
C MET A 380 10.62 24.38 -3.32
N GLU A 381 11.68 24.38 -4.12
CA GLU A 381 13.08 24.54 -3.69
C GLU A 381 13.33 25.82 -2.89
N PHE A 382 12.71 26.94 -3.28
CA PHE A 382 12.84 28.22 -2.58
C PHE A 382 11.83 28.40 -1.44
N ASP A 383 11.08 27.35 -1.09
CA ASP A 383 10.05 27.37 -0.02
C ASP A 383 9.16 28.62 -0.07
N VAL A 384 8.64 28.97 -1.26
CA VAL A 384 7.79 30.17 -1.43
C VAL A 384 6.51 30.07 -0.58
N THR A 385 6.06 28.84 -0.30
CA THR A 385 4.88 28.58 0.52
C THR A 385 5.14 28.66 2.03
N GLY A 386 6.41 28.70 2.45
CA GLY A 386 6.82 28.63 3.85
C GLY A 386 6.52 27.27 4.49
N PHE A 387 6.39 26.22 3.68
CA PHE A 387 6.08 24.87 4.16
C PHE A 387 7.17 24.32 5.08
N GLU A 388 8.43 24.48 4.70
CA GLU A 388 9.59 23.92 5.40
C GLU A 388 9.82 24.58 6.76
N ARG A 389 9.53 25.89 6.86
CA ARG A 389 9.71 26.69 8.09
C ARG A 389 8.54 26.60 9.05
N ARG A 390 7.44 25.94 8.63
CA ARG A 390 6.22 25.89 9.43
C ARG A 390 6.31 24.81 10.49
N VAL A 391 6.60 25.22 11.70
CA VAL A 391 6.52 24.40 12.92
C VAL A 391 5.18 24.73 13.60
N PRO A 392 4.36 23.71 13.99
CA PRO A 392 3.11 23.95 14.71
C PRO A 392 3.36 24.68 16.04
N ASP A 393 2.43 25.56 16.41
CA ASP A 393 2.43 26.20 17.72
C ASP A 393 2.05 25.17 18.80
N PRO A 394 2.86 24.96 19.84
CA PRO A 394 2.57 24.02 20.92
C PRO A 394 1.17 24.17 21.51
N ALA A 395 0.66 25.40 21.62
CA ALA A 395 -0.69 25.69 22.16
C ALA A 395 -1.82 25.13 21.27
N ARG A 396 -1.55 24.81 20.01
CA ARG A 396 -2.51 24.26 19.06
C ARG A 396 -2.34 22.75 18.83
N VAL A 397 -1.37 22.13 19.48
CA VAL A 397 -1.07 20.70 19.36
C VAL A 397 -1.79 19.95 20.48
N GLN A 398 -2.54 18.92 20.11
CA GLN A 398 -3.18 18.00 21.06
C GLN A 398 -2.24 16.86 21.44
N SER A 399 -1.55 16.28 20.47
CA SER A 399 -0.58 15.20 20.66
C SER A 399 0.41 15.13 19.49
N VAL A 400 1.55 14.54 19.73
CA VAL A 400 2.55 14.24 18.70
C VAL A 400 2.89 12.76 18.75
N SER A 401 2.87 12.10 17.60
CA SER A 401 3.46 10.76 17.44
C SER A 401 4.85 10.95 16.85
N LEU A 402 5.87 10.50 17.56
CA LEU A 402 7.28 10.52 17.18
C LEU A 402 7.72 9.11 16.81
N ASP A 403 8.11 8.91 15.56
CA ASP A 403 8.81 7.72 15.11
C ASP A 403 10.26 8.09 14.80
N ALA A 404 11.21 7.43 15.47
CA ALA A 404 12.64 7.70 15.33
C ALA A 404 13.38 6.65 14.47
N GLY A 405 12.65 5.73 13.85
CA GLY A 405 13.15 4.74 12.92
C GLY A 405 14.00 3.61 13.54
N SER A 406 14.66 2.87 12.66
CA SER A 406 15.29 1.58 12.92
C SER A 406 16.61 1.61 13.73
N THR A 407 17.11 2.76 14.10
CA THR A 407 18.36 2.88 14.89
C THR A 407 18.16 2.64 16.37
N ALA A 408 16.92 2.67 16.85
CA ALA A 408 16.61 2.29 18.23
C ALA A 408 16.75 0.76 18.40
N PRO A 409 17.28 0.26 19.54
CA PRO A 409 17.46 -1.18 19.76
C PRO A 409 16.16 -1.95 19.94
N TYR A 410 15.01 -1.31 19.90
CA TYR A 410 13.67 -1.93 20.01
C TYR A 410 12.63 -1.14 19.22
N ASP A 411 11.64 -1.87 18.69
CA ASP A 411 10.48 -1.29 18.05
C ASP A 411 9.43 -0.87 19.09
N ASP A 412 8.64 0.16 18.79
CA ASP A 412 7.46 0.42 19.59
C ASP A 412 6.41 -0.68 19.41
N ALA A 413 5.76 -1.06 20.49
CA ALA A 413 4.79 -2.17 20.53
C ALA A 413 3.58 -1.98 19.59
N ASN A 414 3.38 -0.80 19.03
CA ASN A 414 2.22 -0.45 18.22
C ASN A 414 2.56 -0.11 16.77
N GLY A 415 3.84 0.06 16.42
CA GLY A 415 4.26 0.55 15.10
C GLY A 415 3.68 1.93 14.75
N GLN A 416 3.31 2.73 15.76
CA GLN A 416 2.74 4.07 15.59
C GLN A 416 3.65 5.19 16.08
N GLY A 417 4.83 4.83 16.56
CA GLY A 417 5.76 5.74 17.20
C GLY A 417 5.36 6.08 18.66
N LEU A 418 6.25 6.80 19.33
CA LEU A 418 6.06 7.27 20.69
C LEU A 418 4.98 8.36 20.72
N LEU A 419 3.87 8.12 21.43
CA LEU A 419 2.80 9.09 21.58
C LEU A 419 3.12 10.05 22.73
N LEU A 420 3.21 11.35 22.43
CA LEU A 420 3.55 12.43 23.32
C LEU A 420 2.37 13.41 23.39
N ASP A 421 1.69 13.46 24.53
CA ASP A 421 0.49 14.28 24.79
C ASP A 421 0.65 15.25 25.95
N GLY A 422 1.73 15.13 26.73
CA GLY A 422 2.09 16.06 27.80
C GLY A 422 2.56 17.42 27.27
N PRO A 423 2.24 18.54 27.93
CA PRO A 423 2.66 19.88 27.49
C PRO A 423 4.18 20.04 27.43
N GLU A 424 4.94 19.39 28.31
CA GLU A 424 6.40 19.37 28.33
C GLU A 424 6.95 18.57 27.15
N ASP A 425 6.38 17.40 26.89
CA ASP A 425 6.74 16.54 25.76
C ASP A 425 6.48 17.25 24.42
N ILE A 426 5.29 17.87 24.27
CA ILE A 426 4.92 18.64 23.07
C ILE A 426 5.90 19.81 22.86
N ALA A 427 6.28 20.52 23.93
CA ALA A 427 7.26 21.59 23.85
C ALA A 427 8.63 21.06 23.40
N ALA A 428 9.11 19.95 23.97
CA ALA A 428 10.40 19.32 23.62
C ALA A 428 10.45 18.87 22.16
N VAL A 429 9.37 18.20 21.64
CA VAL A 429 9.28 17.82 20.23
C VAL A 429 9.25 19.05 19.32
N THR A 430 8.56 20.10 19.72
CA THR A 430 8.50 21.33 18.93
C THR A 430 9.86 22.03 18.88
N GLU A 431 10.65 22.00 19.96
CA GLU A 431 12.03 22.50 19.98
C GLU A 431 12.96 21.64 19.12
N LEU A 432 12.83 20.30 19.17
CA LEU A 432 13.52 19.40 18.23
C LEU A 432 13.22 19.78 16.78
N HIS A 433 11.95 19.94 16.45
CA HIS A 433 11.53 20.31 15.10
C HIS A 433 12.11 21.67 14.66
N ARG A 434 12.12 22.68 15.54
CA ARG A 434 12.78 23.98 15.28
C ARG A 434 14.28 23.84 15.05
N ALA A 435 14.95 23.00 15.85
CA ALA A 435 16.39 22.73 15.68
C ALA A 435 16.70 22.06 14.33
N ILE A 436 15.85 21.12 13.90
CA ILE A 436 15.96 20.47 12.59
C ILE A 436 15.83 21.51 11.46
N VAL A 437 14.78 22.33 11.51
CA VAL A 437 14.54 23.37 10.49
C VAL A 437 15.68 24.42 10.46
N ALA A 438 16.19 24.80 11.62
CA ALA A 438 17.29 25.76 11.70
C ALA A 438 18.60 25.24 11.10
N ARG A 439 18.83 23.94 11.12
CA ARG A 439 20.03 23.28 10.58
C ARG A 439 19.80 22.61 9.21
N LYS A 440 18.75 22.99 8.48
CA LYS A 440 18.39 22.42 7.16
C LYS A 440 19.62 22.22 6.25
N ALA A 441 20.41 23.29 6.03
CA ALA A 441 21.54 23.24 5.11
C ALA A 441 22.64 22.23 5.53
N ALA A 442 22.85 22.04 6.83
CA ALA A 442 23.78 21.05 7.36
C ALA A 442 23.23 19.62 7.18
N ILE A 443 21.92 19.43 7.39
CA ILE A 443 21.26 18.13 7.25
C ILE A 443 21.22 17.69 5.79
N GLU A 444 20.84 18.57 4.86
CA GLU A 444 20.82 18.28 3.43
C GLU A 444 22.21 18.09 2.82
N GLY A 445 23.22 18.74 3.38
CA GLY A 445 24.61 18.60 2.94
C GLY A 445 25.35 17.42 3.56
N ALA A 446 24.79 16.76 4.57
CA ALA A 446 25.44 15.62 5.21
C ALA A 446 25.41 14.40 4.27
N GLU A 447 26.56 13.72 4.15
CA GLU A 447 26.62 12.44 3.46
C GLU A 447 25.88 11.39 4.29
N ALA A 448 25.02 10.62 3.60
CA ALA A 448 24.15 9.62 4.20
C ALA A 448 24.85 8.27 4.37
N ASP A 449 26.14 8.27 4.66
CA ASP A 449 26.94 7.06 4.73
C ASP A 449 27.03 6.53 6.17
N TYR A 450 26.70 5.26 6.34
CA TYR A 450 26.99 4.52 7.56
C TYR A 450 28.48 4.17 7.55
N THR A 451 29.21 4.64 8.53
CA THR A 451 30.65 4.34 8.67
C THR A 451 30.91 3.63 9.98
N TYR A 452 31.78 2.62 9.91
CA TYR A 452 32.18 1.81 11.05
C TYR A 452 33.69 1.91 11.21
N GLU A 453 34.14 1.90 12.47
CA GLU A 453 35.55 1.90 12.84
C GLU A 453 35.84 0.74 13.78
N GLN A 454 36.95 0.08 13.56
CA GLN A 454 37.41 -0.98 14.46
C GLN A 454 38.27 -0.36 15.58
N LEU A 455 37.83 -0.51 16.82
CA LEU A 455 38.57 -0.10 18.00
C LEU A 455 39.77 -1.03 18.32
N ASP A 456 40.70 -0.57 19.10
CA ASP A 456 41.84 -1.37 19.60
C ASP A 456 41.39 -2.63 20.37
N SER A 457 40.18 -2.60 20.95
CA SER A 457 39.52 -3.74 21.61
C SER A 457 39.07 -4.84 20.63
N GLY A 458 39.10 -4.58 19.33
CA GLY A 458 38.58 -5.45 18.29
C GLY A 458 37.09 -5.24 17.99
N LEU A 459 36.38 -4.39 18.74
CA LEU A 459 34.99 -4.04 18.50
C LEU A 459 34.87 -3.15 17.26
N GLU A 460 33.83 -3.39 16.48
CA GLU A 460 33.41 -2.52 15.39
C GLU A 460 32.28 -1.64 15.87
N VAL A 461 32.48 -0.33 15.81
CA VAL A 461 31.49 0.65 16.25
C VAL A 461 31.06 1.53 15.09
N GLU A 462 29.79 1.91 15.08
CA GLU A 462 29.25 2.88 14.15
C GLU A 462 29.73 4.29 14.54
N THR A 463 30.44 4.95 13.64
CA THR A 463 30.95 6.32 13.85
C THR A 463 30.06 7.37 13.21
N SER A 464 29.36 7.02 12.13
CA SER A 464 28.30 7.86 11.55
C SER A 464 27.14 7.03 11.02
N GLY A 465 25.95 7.61 11.05
CA GLY A 465 24.70 7.03 10.56
C GLY A 465 23.63 8.08 10.39
N GLN A 466 22.38 7.66 10.34
CA GLN A 466 21.22 8.54 10.21
C GLN A 466 20.06 8.05 11.06
N ALA A 467 19.37 8.96 11.73
CA ALA A 467 18.05 8.72 12.28
C ALA A 467 16.97 9.19 11.30
N TRP A 468 16.08 8.30 10.93
CA TRP A 468 14.84 8.70 10.25
C TRP A 468 13.82 9.10 11.30
N VAL A 469 13.36 10.36 11.25
CA VAL A 469 12.47 10.94 12.24
C VAL A 469 11.17 11.37 11.54
N GLN A 470 10.06 10.79 11.95
CA GLN A 470 8.74 11.21 11.54
C GLN A 470 7.99 11.85 12.70
N LEU A 471 7.53 13.07 12.49
CA LEU A 471 6.74 13.86 13.44
C LEU A 471 5.30 13.98 12.92
N ARG A 472 4.36 13.39 13.63
CA ARG A 472 2.95 13.47 13.28
C ARG A 472 2.18 14.23 14.35
N TYR A 473 1.93 15.50 14.09
CA TYR A 473 1.16 16.38 14.98
C TYR A 473 -0.33 16.21 14.74
N THR A 474 -1.09 15.94 15.80
CA THR A 474 -2.54 16.07 15.81
C THR A 474 -2.90 17.40 16.44
N LEU A 475 -3.56 18.29 15.69
CA LEU A 475 -3.91 19.60 16.16
C LEU A 475 -5.28 19.59 16.88
N THR A 476 -5.53 20.62 17.69
CA THR A 476 -6.77 20.76 18.46
C THR A 476 -8.03 20.90 17.60
N ASP A 477 -7.88 21.25 16.32
CA ASP A 477 -8.97 21.28 15.33
C ASP A 477 -9.19 19.94 14.59
N GLY A 478 -8.45 18.89 14.99
CA GLY A 478 -8.49 17.57 14.39
C GLY A 478 -7.66 17.43 13.08
N SER A 479 -7.02 18.48 12.62
CA SER A 479 -6.12 18.38 11.47
C SER A 479 -4.79 17.72 11.84
N VAL A 480 -4.15 17.04 10.88
CA VAL A 480 -2.90 16.33 11.08
C VAL A 480 -1.81 16.96 10.21
N VAL A 481 -0.65 17.23 10.82
CA VAL A 481 0.54 17.71 10.13
C VAL A 481 1.65 16.69 10.30
N THR A 482 2.13 16.10 9.20
CA THR A 482 3.22 15.13 9.21
C THR A 482 4.49 15.74 8.61
N ARG A 483 5.63 15.45 9.22
CA ARG A 483 6.97 15.83 8.79
C ARG A 483 7.89 14.63 8.90
N SER A 484 8.82 14.51 7.95
CA SER A 484 9.80 13.43 7.93
C SER A 484 11.19 13.99 7.64
N TYR A 485 12.17 13.59 8.43
CA TYR A 485 13.54 14.09 8.35
C TYR A 485 14.53 12.93 8.47
N ARG A 486 15.71 13.11 7.85
CA ARG A 486 16.88 12.25 8.07
C ARG A 486 17.92 13.07 8.81
N ILE A 487 18.08 12.80 10.09
CA ILE A 487 19.03 13.51 10.95
C ILE A 487 20.37 12.76 10.90
N PRO A 488 21.46 13.40 10.47
CA PRO A 488 22.79 12.81 10.52
C PRO A 488 23.20 12.57 11.97
N LEU A 489 23.75 11.41 12.23
CA LEU A 489 24.20 10.96 13.52
C LEU A 489 25.72 10.81 13.50
N THR A 490 26.40 11.44 14.43
CA THR A 490 27.80 11.21 14.76
C THR A 490 27.95 11.33 16.28
N GLN A 491 29.01 10.76 16.86
CA GLN A 491 29.22 10.91 18.30
C GLN A 491 29.35 12.39 18.70
N GLU A 492 30.05 13.21 17.91
CA GLU A 492 30.15 14.66 18.13
C GLU A 492 28.77 15.35 18.13
N ALA A 493 27.86 14.93 17.20
CA ALA A 493 26.53 15.49 17.16
C ALA A 493 25.65 15.05 18.34
N LEU A 494 25.90 13.89 18.93
CA LEU A 494 25.21 13.43 20.13
C LEU A 494 25.69 14.14 21.38
N ASP A 495 26.99 14.54 21.43
CA ASP A 495 27.59 15.20 22.57
C ASP A 495 27.30 16.73 22.62
N ASP A 496 26.91 17.34 21.49
CA ASP A 496 26.53 18.77 21.42
C ASP A 496 25.00 18.94 21.64
N PRO A 497 24.58 19.50 22.82
CA PRO A 497 23.17 19.62 23.19
C PRO A 497 22.33 20.51 22.27
N ASP A 498 22.97 21.33 21.44
CA ASP A 498 22.30 22.21 20.49
C ASP A 498 21.97 21.53 19.17
N THR A 499 22.41 20.30 18.95
CA THR A 499 22.12 19.54 17.73
C THR A 499 20.76 18.87 17.77
N PRO A 500 20.15 18.61 16.60
CA PRO A 500 18.96 17.78 16.51
C PRO A 500 19.18 16.35 17.02
N ALA A 501 20.36 15.77 16.82
CA ALA A 501 20.71 14.43 17.28
C ALA A 501 20.67 14.31 18.80
N ALA A 502 21.35 15.22 19.51
CA ALA A 502 21.37 15.24 20.98
C ALA A 502 19.98 15.53 21.57
N ARG A 503 19.19 16.42 20.94
CA ARG A 503 17.81 16.70 21.37
C ARG A 503 16.89 15.51 21.16
N LEU A 504 17.09 14.76 20.07
CA LEU A 504 16.35 13.52 19.82
C LEU A 504 16.72 12.46 20.87
N ASP A 505 18.03 12.26 21.14
CA ASP A 505 18.50 11.33 22.17
C ASP A 505 17.92 11.67 23.54
N ALA A 506 17.99 12.94 23.94
CA ALA A 506 17.44 13.43 25.20
C ALA A 506 15.92 13.22 25.30
N LEU A 507 15.18 13.43 24.21
CA LEU A 507 13.73 13.24 24.15
C LEU A 507 13.36 11.76 24.30
N LEU A 508 14.04 10.86 23.57
CA LEU A 508 13.77 9.43 23.59
C LEU A 508 14.14 8.79 24.95
N ASN A 509 15.13 9.34 25.64
CA ASN A 509 15.63 8.85 26.93
C ASN A 509 15.12 9.68 28.13
N ALA A 510 14.15 10.57 27.94
CA ALA A 510 13.54 11.29 29.05
C ALA A 510 12.79 10.33 30.00
N PRO A 511 12.71 10.66 31.31
CA PRO A 511 12.05 9.79 32.29
C PRO A 511 10.62 9.40 31.87
N GLY A 512 10.30 8.11 31.96
CA GLY A 512 9.01 7.55 31.59
C GLY A 512 8.75 7.35 30.08
N GLN A 513 9.64 7.80 29.19
CA GLN A 513 9.45 7.61 27.75
C GLN A 513 9.62 6.14 27.32
N ALA A 514 10.55 5.41 27.93
CA ALA A 514 10.71 3.99 27.68
C ALA A 514 9.44 3.20 28.04
N GLU A 515 8.82 3.48 29.19
CA GLU A 515 7.56 2.87 29.59
C GLU A 515 6.44 3.20 28.61
N LYS A 516 6.28 4.45 28.19
CA LYS A 516 5.30 4.86 27.19
C LYS A 516 5.53 4.16 25.86
N ALA A 517 6.77 4.01 25.40
CA ALA A 517 7.10 3.35 24.14
C ALA A 517 6.74 1.87 24.15
N TYR A 518 7.07 1.16 25.23
CA TYR A 518 6.78 -0.27 25.34
C TYR A 518 5.32 -0.55 25.69
N PHE A 519 4.75 0.19 26.63
CA PHE A 519 3.48 -0.14 27.29
C PHE A 519 2.39 0.92 27.16
N GLY A 520 2.61 2.00 26.41
CA GLY A 520 1.62 3.07 26.24
C GLY A 520 0.28 2.65 25.61
N ALA A 521 0.27 1.48 24.95
CA ALA A 521 -0.97 0.90 24.40
C ALA A 521 -1.62 -0.13 25.32
N MET A 522 -1.02 -0.43 26.47
CA MET A 522 -1.56 -1.34 27.45
C MET A 522 -2.85 -0.75 28.06
N ALA A 523 -3.93 -1.52 28.01
CA ALA A 523 -5.19 -1.11 28.61
C ALA A 523 -5.26 -1.48 30.10
N GLU A 524 -6.07 -0.72 30.85
CA GLU A 524 -6.32 -1.02 32.27
C GLU A 524 -6.93 -2.42 32.42
N GLY A 525 -6.26 -3.27 33.18
CA GLY A 525 -6.67 -4.67 33.41
C GLY A 525 -6.00 -5.71 32.51
N ASP A 526 -5.17 -5.31 31.55
CA ASP A 526 -4.32 -6.24 30.81
C ASP A 526 -3.32 -6.89 31.78
N TYR A 527 -3.03 -8.18 31.61
CA TYR A 527 -2.16 -8.92 32.52
C TYR A 527 -1.17 -9.81 31.78
N LEU A 528 0.02 -9.94 32.36
CA LEU A 528 1.10 -10.78 31.84
C LEU A 528 0.73 -12.27 31.97
N ILE A 529 0.84 -13.03 30.88
CA ILE A 529 0.56 -14.46 30.84
C ILE A 529 1.80 -15.32 30.64
N SER A 530 2.82 -14.80 29.97
CA SER A 530 4.10 -15.48 29.79
C SER A 530 5.24 -14.50 29.60
N ALA A 531 6.44 -14.93 29.97
CA ALA A 531 7.68 -14.23 29.71
C ALA A 531 8.71 -15.23 29.18
N VAL A 532 9.43 -14.83 28.14
CA VAL A 532 10.43 -15.65 27.46
C VAL A 532 11.69 -14.82 27.23
N VAL A 533 12.86 -15.38 27.50
CA VAL A 533 14.13 -14.77 27.13
C VAL A 533 14.65 -15.44 25.87
N THR A 534 14.95 -14.65 24.83
CA THR A 534 15.53 -15.14 23.60
C THR A 534 17.01 -15.44 23.78
N GLN A 535 17.47 -16.54 23.23
CA GLN A 535 18.90 -16.90 23.18
C GLN A 535 19.30 -17.10 21.71
N PRO A 536 20.04 -16.16 21.13
CA PRO A 536 20.49 -16.30 19.76
C PRO A 536 21.56 -17.39 19.66
N HIS A 537 21.45 -18.24 18.65
CA HIS A 537 22.49 -19.19 18.27
C HIS A 537 22.58 -19.34 16.76
N TYR A 538 23.73 -19.80 16.29
CA TYR A 538 23.94 -20.15 14.89
C TYR A 538 23.96 -21.67 14.77
N ASP A 539 23.31 -22.23 13.75
CA ASP A 539 23.41 -23.65 13.44
C ASP A 539 24.74 -23.98 12.71
N GLU A 540 24.93 -25.26 12.41
CA GLU A 540 26.13 -25.74 11.71
C GLU A 540 26.26 -25.20 10.27
N GLU A 541 25.16 -24.69 9.70
CA GLU A 541 25.11 -24.09 8.36
C GLU A 541 25.27 -22.56 8.40
N GLY A 542 25.40 -21.96 9.58
CA GLY A 542 25.54 -20.52 9.82
C GLY A 542 24.22 -19.74 9.76
N ALA A 543 23.08 -20.43 9.81
CA ALA A 543 21.80 -19.79 9.91
C ALA A 543 21.52 -19.37 11.35
N TYR A 544 20.97 -18.16 11.51
CA TYR A 544 20.71 -17.53 12.79
C TYR A 544 19.33 -17.91 13.30
N TYR A 545 19.27 -18.45 14.53
CA TYR A 545 18.06 -18.85 15.22
C TYR A 545 17.96 -18.24 16.60
N TYR A 546 16.74 -18.13 17.09
CA TYR A 546 16.46 -17.80 18.48
C TYR A 546 15.83 -19.01 19.18
N ASP A 547 16.49 -19.49 20.25
CA ASP A 547 15.84 -20.36 21.23
C ASP A 547 15.05 -19.49 22.22
N GLU A 548 13.87 -19.94 22.59
CA GLU A 548 13.03 -19.30 23.57
C GLU A 548 13.10 -20.05 24.91
N LYS A 549 13.60 -19.38 25.93
CA LYS A 549 13.69 -19.93 27.28
C LYS A 549 12.61 -19.33 28.17
N PRO A 550 11.56 -20.10 28.52
CA PRO A 550 10.44 -19.56 29.29
C PRO A 550 10.85 -19.30 30.75
N VAL A 551 10.35 -18.16 31.28
CA VAL A 551 10.41 -17.86 32.70
C VAL A 551 9.26 -18.55 33.41
N GLY A 552 9.52 -19.17 34.55
CA GLY A 552 8.48 -19.93 35.29
C GLY A 552 7.29 -19.06 35.69
N SER A 553 6.07 -19.60 35.55
CA SER A 553 4.82 -18.87 35.80
C SER A 553 4.70 -18.28 37.23
N ALA A 554 5.38 -18.88 38.22
CA ALA A 554 5.37 -18.38 39.58
C ALA A 554 6.11 -17.02 39.78
N GLY A 555 6.96 -16.64 38.84
CA GLY A 555 7.76 -15.42 38.90
C GLY A 555 7.27 -14.26 38.06
N LEU A 556 6.18 -14.42 37.32
CA LEU A 556 5.74 -13.42 36.31
C LEU A 556 5.37 -12.06 36.94
N GLU A 557 4.69 -12.04 38.10
CA GLU A 557 4.30 -10.79 38.75
C GLU A 557 5.53 -10.02 39.30
N GLU A 558 6.48 -10.74 39.88
CA GLU A 558 7.70 -10.13 40.42
C GLU A 558 8.62 -9.65 39.28
N LEU A 559 8.76 -10.46 38.22
CA LEU A 559 9.50 -10.02 37.03
C LEU A 559 8.85 -8.77 36.41
N TRP A 560 7.53 -8.73 36.28
CA TRP A 560 6.80 -7.58 35.76
C TRP A 560 7.04 -6.33 36.61
N SER A 561 6.95 -6.48 37.94
CA SER A 561 7.22 -5.37 38.86
C SER A 561 8.68 -4.87 38.77
N ALA A 562 9.63 -5.78 38.57
CA ALA A 562 11.04 -5.43 38.38
C ALA A 562 11.29 -4.68 37.07
N VAL A 563 10.69 -5.15 35.97
CA VAL A 563 10.76 -4.48 34.65
C VAL A 563 10.19 -3.07 34.73
N GLN A 564 9.00 -2.91 35.33
CA GLN A 564 8.37 -1.58 35.51
C GLN A 564 9.26 -0.64 36.35
N ALA A 565 9.86 -1.13 37.42
CA ALA A 565 10.75 -0.33 38.28
C ALA A 565 12.03 0.11 37.57
N ASP A 566 12.65 -0.77 36.76
CA ASP A 566 13.85 -0.45 35.99
C ASP A 566 13.54 0.50 34.82
N LEU A 567 12.35 0.41 34.21
CA LEU A 567 11.89 1.37 33.20
C LEU A 567 11.60 2.75 33.79
N ALA A 568 10.98 2.78 34.96
CA ALA A 568 10.60 4.04 35.60
C ALA A 568 11.82 4.88 36.04
N ASP A 569 12.91 4.23 36.48
CA ASP A 569 14.14 4.93 36.87
C ASP A 569 15.16 5.08 35.72
N GLY A 570 14.85 4.54 34.54
CA GLY A 570 15.68 4.64 33.34
C GLY A 570 16.89 3.71 33.32
N SER A 571 16.96 2.73 34.21
CA SER A 571 18.03 1.71 34.23
C SER A 571 17.79 0.63 33.16
N LEU A 572 16.57 0.52 32.63
CA LEU A 572 16.19 -0.30 31.50
C LEU A 572 15.51 0.55 30.42
N GLY A 573 15.59 0.15 29.16
CA GLY A 573 14.91 0.79 28.04
C GLY A 573 15.62 2.00 27.44
N ARG A 574 16.92 2.22 27.78
CA ARG A 574 17.71 3.26 27.14
C ARG A 574 17.86 2.99 25.65
N ARG A 575 17.52 3.99 24.83
CA ARG A 575 17.69 3.99 23.38
C ARG A 575 19.03 4.55 22.96
N TYR A 576 19.69 3.88 22.05
CA TYR A 576 20.94 4.30 21.45
C TYR A 576 20.72 4.60 19.97
N LEU A 577 21.04 5.78 19.52
CA LEU A 577 20.87 6.20 18.12
C LEU A 577 22.02 5.72 17.22
N LEU A 578 23.17 5.35 17.81
CA LEU A 578 24.32 4.76 17.12
C LEU A 578 24.68 3.42 17.78
N GLU A 579 25.25 2.50 17.00
CA GLU A 579 25.90 1.29 17.51
C GLU A 579 27.30 1.61 18.04
N ASN A 580 27.34 2.55 18.97
CA ASN A 580 28.60 2.96 19.62
C ASN A 580 29.00 1.96 20.71
N GLN A 581 30.23 2.15 21.27
CA GLN A 581 30.76 1.30 22.32
C GLN A 581 29.82 1.19 23.53
N ALA A 582 29.17 2.28 23.93
CA ALA A 582 28.28 2.29 25.08
C ALA A 582 27.04 1.39 24.85
N ARG A 583 26.48 1.35 23.62
CA ARG A 583 25.40 0.42 23.26
C ARG A 583 25.88 -1.02 23.29
N LEU A 584 27.02 -1.31 22.64
CA LEU A 584 27.55 -2.67 22.54
C LEU A 584 27.88 -3.27 23.91
N GLU A 585 28.37 -2.48 24.84
CA GLU A 585 28.68 -2.93 26.19
C GLU A 585 27.47 -3.03 27.12
N ASN A 586 26.43 -2.18 26.91
CA ASN A 586 25.27 -2.14 27.78
C ASN A 586 24.11 -3.05 27.30
N CYS A 587 23.90 -3.22 26.01
CA CYS A 587 22.80 -4.04 25.51
C CYS A 587 23.22 -5.50 25.36
N TYR A 588 22.37 -6.41 25.82
CA TYR A 588 22.48 -7.83 25.51
C TYR A 588 21.96 -8.11 24.10
N VAL A 589 22.39 -9.19 23.49
CA VAL A 589 21.78 -9.76 22.27
C VAL A 589 20.48 -10.50 22.58
N ASN A 590 20.16 -10.64 23.84
CA ASN A 590 19.00 -11.34 24.37
C ASN A 590 17.87 -10.35 24.61
N ASP A 591 16.68 -10.69 24.17
CA ASP A 591 15.47 -9.93 24.41
C ASP A 591 14.54 -10.65 25.39
N LEU A 592 13.82 -9.89 26.18
CA LEU A 592 12.75 -10.35 27.03
C LEU A 592 11.41 -10.13 26.32
N ILE A 593 10.75 -11.20 25.91
CA ILE A 593 9.41 -11.15 25.29
C ILE A 593 8.37 -11.34 26.37
N LEU A 594 7.57 -10.31 26.59
CA LEU A 594 6.46 -10.30 27.55
C LEU A 594 5.13 -10.42 26.78
N THR A 595 4.37 -11.49 27.03
CA THR A 595 3.07 -11.70 26.38
C THR A 595 1.95 -11.40 27.36
N PHE A 596 1.10 -10.45 26.96
CA PHE A 596 -0.05 -9.98 27.74
C PHE A 596 -1.35 -10.49 27.16
N ARG A 597 -2.34 -10.69 28.03
CA ARG A 597 -3.74 -10.90 27.64
C ARG A 597 -4.54 -9.65 27.91
N ARG A 598 -5.38 -9.26 26.95
CA ARG A 598 -6.24 -8.09 27.04
C ARG A 598 -7.38 -8.34 28.00
N ALA A 599 -7.68 -7.34 28.86
CA ALA A 599 -8.86 -7.35 29.71
C ALA A 599 -10.12 -7.05 28.88
N GLY A 600 -11.14 -7.92 29.02
CA GLY A 600 -12.40 -7.74 28.31
C GLY A 600 -12.40 -8.18 26.85
N GLN A 601 -13.50 -7.95 26.13
CA GLN A 601 -13.68 -8.33 24.71
C GLN A 601 -13.04 -7.34 23.71
N ALA A 602 -12.01 -6.63 24.09
CA ALA A 602 -11.30 -5.72 23.20
C ALA A 602 -10.29 -6.47 22.32
N ALA A 603 -10.76 -7.51 21.62
CA ALA A 603 -9.95 -8.10 20.55
C ALA A 603 -9.63 -7.03 19.51
N ARG A 604 -8.39 -7.03 19.01
CA ARG A 604 -8.00 -6.21 17.85
C ARG A 604 -8.89 -6.54 16.65
N ALA A 605 -8.81 -5.72 15.59
CA ALA A 605 -9.47 -6.00 14.32
C ALA A 605 -9.06 -7.36 13.70
N ASP A 606 -7.95 -7.94 14.15
CA ASP A 606 -7.47 -9.29 13.81
C ASP A 606 -8.05 -10.41 14.70
N GLY A 607 -8.80 -10.03 15.76
CA GLY A 607 -9.43 -10.97 16.69
C GLY A 607 -8.51 -11.52 17.79
N SER A 608 -7.23 -11.09 17.89
CA SER A 608 -6.32 -11.59 18.93
C SER A 608 -6.64 -10.98 20.30
N ASP A 609 -6.68 -11.82 21.32
CA ASP A 609 -6.83 -11.42 22.72
C ASP A 609 -5.50 -11.27 23.46
N THR A 610 -4.38 -11.56 22.78
CA THR A 610 -3.02 -11.46 23.31
C THR A 610 -2.17 -10.53 22.43
N TYR A 611 -1.11 -9.97 23.03
CA TYR A 611 -0.05 -9.24 22.33
C TYR A 611 1.26 -9.43 23.08
N SER A 612 2.38 -9.31 22.36
CA SER A 612 3.71 -9.42 22.95
C SER A 612 4.46 -8.10 22.83
N VAL A 613 5.26 -7.80 23.85
CA VAL A 613 6.17 -6.66 23.90
C VAL A 613 7.59 -7.21 24.06
N THR A 614 8.48 -6.82 23.18
CA THR A 614 9.89 -7.23 23.21
C THR A 614 10.72 -6.12 23.85
N VAL A 615 11.38 -6.44 24.93
CA VAL A 615 12.25 -5.53 25.69
C VAL A 615 13.70 -6.02 25.60
N THR A 616 14.58 -5.22 25.02
CA THR A 616 16.01 -5.55 24.97
C THR A 616 16.61 -5.49 26.38
N LEU A 617 17.21 -6.57 26.83
CA LEU A 617 17.87 -6.63 28.12
C LEU A 617 19.12 -5.74 28.12
N GLN A 618 19.33 -5.04 29.24
CA GLN A 618 20.47 -4.12 29.43
C GLN A 618 21.19 -4.44 30.74
N THR A 619 22.50 -4.28 30.76
CA THR A 619 23.35 -4.54 31.95
C THR A 619 22.98 -3.67 33.13
N THR A 620 22.39 -2.50 32.86
CA THR A 620 21.91 -1.54 33.86
C THR A 620 20.58 -1.93 34.51
N GLY A 621 19.81 -2.84 33.91
CA GLY A 621 18.50 -3.29 34.43
C GLY A 621 18.64 -4.29 35.59
N ALA A 622 19.21 -3.87 36.69
CA ALA A 622 19.64 -4.74 37.79
C ALA A 622 18.50 -5.50 38.47
N ARG A 623 17.30 -4.88 38.60
CA ARG A 623 16.13 -5.56 39.22
C ARG A 623 15.56 -6.63 38.32
N THR A 624 15.46 -6.33 37.03
CA THR A 624 14.99 -7.26 36.01
C THR A 624 15.91 -8.48 35.91
N LEU A 625 17.24 -8.25 35.88
CA LEU A 625 18.22 -9.34 35.88
C LEU A 625 18.17 -10.18 37.15
N ALA A 626 18.08 -9.55 38.33
CA ALA A 626 17.94 -10.28 39.61
C ALA A 626 16.64 -11.11 39.66
N ALA A 627 15.53 -10.61 39.14
CA ALA A 627 14.29 -11.36 39.06
C ALA A 627 14.42 -12.56 38.11
N LEU A 628 15.10 -12.43 36.97
CA LEU A 628 15.36 -13.54 36.06
C LEU A 628 16.21 -14.63 36.72
N GLU A 629 17.28 -14.25 37.44
CA GLU A 629 18.16 -15.18 38.18
C GLU A 629 17.40 -15.92 39.27
N GLN A 630 16.56 -15.22 40.07
CA GLN A 630 15.75 -15.79 41.12
C GLN A 630 14.81 -16.89 40.61
N TYR A 631 14.30 -16.76 39.38
CA TYR A 631 13.43 -17.73 38.73
C TYR A 631 14.15 -18.75 37.85
N GLY A 632 15.47 -18.89 38.04
CA GLY A 632 16.29 -19.99 37.49
C GLY A 632 16.83 -19.70 36.09
N PHE A 633 16.86 -18.44 35.68
CA PHE A 633 17.55 -18.09 34.47
C PHE A 633 19.05 -17.89 34.74
N ASP A 634 19.89 -18.52 33.94
CA ASP A 634 21.34 -18.42 34.06
C ASP A 634 21.83 -17.11 33.38
N LEU A 635 22.20 -16.12 34.20
CA LEU A 635 22.68 -14.84 33.71
C LEU A 635 24.04 -14.95 32.99
N ASP A 636 24.86 -15.97 33.28
CA ASP A 636 26.11 -16.22 32.57
C ASP A 636 25.88 -16.64 31.12
N SER A 637 24.66 -17.04 30.78
CA SER A 637 24.26 -17.34 29.40
C SER A 637 23.92 -16.10 28.57
N LEU A 638 23.75 -14.94 29.18
CA LEU A 638 23.54 -13.68 28.49
C LEU A 638 24.87 -13.15 27.91
N LEU A 639 24.80 -12.70 26.66
CA LEU A 639 25.95 -12.09 25.99
C LEU A 639 25.63 -10.63 25.66
N THR A 640 26.52 -9.71 26.03
CA THR A 640 26.41 -8.34 25.51
C THR A 640 26.69 -8.34 24.02
N GLN A 641 26.20 -7.33 23.32
CA GLN A 641 26.47 -7.17 21.89
C GLN A 641 27.98 -7.11 21.61
N ALA A 642 28.76 -6.49 22.50
CA ALA A 642 30.22 -6.50 22.44
C ALA A 642 30.82 -7.91 22.55
N GLN A 643 30.35 -8.71 23.51
CA GLN A 643 30.83 -10.09 23.68
C GLN A 643 30.45 -10.97 22.49
N ALA A 644 29.25 -10.82 21.97
CA ALA A 644 28.79 -11.55 20.79
C ALA A 644 29.64 -11.23 19.55
N GLN A 645 29.89 -9.94 19.31
CA GLN A 645 30.71 -9.48 18.17
C GLN A 645 32.15 -9.99 18.23
N LEU A 646 32.75 -10.03 19.45
CA LEU A 646 34.11 -10.57 19.65
C LEU A 646 34.17 -12.10 19.49
N LYS A 647 33.07 -12.79 19.85
CA LYS A 647 32.96 -14.26 19.73
C LYS A 647 32.80 -14.71 18.28
N GLU A 648 32.06 -13.98 17.47
CA GLU A 648 31.88 -14.25 16.02
C GLU A 648 33.18 -14.14 15.21
N ARG A 649 34.18 -13.38 15.75
CA ARG A 649 35.47 -13.16 15.09
C ARG A 649 36.56 -14.19 15.49
N GLN A 650 36.27 -15.04 16.49
CA GLN A 650 37.18 -16.11 16.93
C GLN A 650 36.84 -17.43 16.21
#